data_ecf634896e5cd3cd51a5ccbcabb88112
#
_entry.id   ecf634896e5cd3cd51a5ccbcabb88112
#
_cell.length_a   1.000
_cell.length_b   1.000
_cell.length_c   1.000
_cell.angle_alpha   90.00
_cell.angle_beta   90.00
_cell.angle_gamma   90.00
#
_symmetry.space_group_name_H-M   'P 1'
#
loop_
_entity.id
_entity.type
_entity.pdbx_description
1 polymer ?
#
loop_
_entity_poly.entity_id
_entity_poly.type
_entity_poly.pdbx_seq_one_letter_code
_entity_poly.pdbx_strand_id
1 'polypeptide(L)'
;MKKFKGLTSAEVQASKNAHGDNRLSSKEANSLLSIFIEAFQDQWILILLAALGLKIIFNFVGMIFPAIGEANWYEAISLIFAILMSTGFSAVSQYRNEQKFNTLQEEASKTNAKVYRDGKLKEVLVDDIVKGDQILLQSGDKIPVDGIILEGELKVNQAVLNGESEDAKKLPLGDQAEPDSSDLFTELKVFRGTVVTSGEAVMEATQIGDNTVLGSINTSLQEDSKDSPSKEKLNKLAGNIGVLGYSAGVAYSVINLVLGFIALNKANNLNGGSIFLLIIETILFAVTIIIMAVPEGLPMMLALVSSMNSGRLLAQNILVRHPDTIETAGYMNILFSDKTGTITEGKLSVVDFFLADGTLYAATGETDAPDFDTMSDSLKAEMINGIGLNNDAMVADGSAVGSNATDRALLDFLIGRSQLDFDTNTITEKQQFNSATKFASVTTKDGKTYSKGAPEFILNDCYYYLDKDGNKQNFTDDIKARFQELSLEQANRSMRLLAILNTDGNDKVLIGIVCIRDNVRSSIKQTVETMNRAGVQVVMVTGDRKETAVAIAKEAGIVTGQNDLVLTHDELSALSDQELKQQLPHLKVVSRALPMDKKRLIEAAQDLDMVAGMTGDGVNDSPALKSADVGFSMGDGTEVAREASDIVILNNSLTSIEKAVLYGRTMSKSVSKFIIFQLTVNVTTIAMSLLSPLLGLKEPFTIIQILWINLIMDTLAALAFGEEPTLDRYMNEKPVAKKANILTGYMKSAIGVASVFITLVCLAILKNVGGIQDFITNGTGNFEMVTTFTFTVFIYAVIFNSLNTRSNGFNVFEHIGENKKFSIVMISIAVVQTLIIQFGGKVFSTVPMDVQHYIVALLIAVLIIPADLIRKALTKNK
;
A
#
# COMPACT_ATOMS: atom_id res chain seq x y z
N MET A 1 -27.07 7.55 -34.00
CA MET A 1 -27.39 7.27 -32.59
C MET A 1 -28.70 7.95 -32.20
N LYS A 2 -29.69 7.19 -31.70
CA LYS A 2 -30.87 7.78 -31.06
C LYS A 2 -30.40 8.68 -29.93
N LYS A 3 -30.99 9.89 -29.82
CA LYS A 3 -30.66 10.77 -28.68
C LYS A 3 -31.29 10.19 -27.43
N PHE A 4 -30.46 9.53 -26.58
CA PHE A 4 -30.89 9.05 -25.27
C PHE A 4 -31.17 10.25 -24.38
N LYS A 5 -32.36 10.28 -23.79
CA LYS A 5 -32.76 11.37 -22.87
C LYS A 5 -32.38 11.07 -21.43
N GLY A 6 -32.37 9.79 -21.07
CA GLY A 6 -32.20 9.36 -19.68
C GLY A 6 -33.29 9.89 -18.74
N LEU A 7 -33.15 9.61 -17.46
CA LEU A 7 -34.06 10.09 -16.42
C LEU A 7 -33.83 11.59 -16.16
N THR A 8 -34.92 12.30 -15.88
CA THR A 8 -34.84 13.67 -15.32
C THR A 8 -34.46 13.63 -13.86
N SER A 9 -33.93 14.72 -13.30
CA SER A 9 -33.56 14.82 -11.90
C SER A 9 -34.72 14.49 -10.94
N ALA A 10 -35.99 14.78 -11.33
CA ALA A 10 -37.17 14.42 -10.55
C ALA A 10 -37.46 12.92 -10.57
N GLU A 11 -37.30 12.26 -11.73
CA GLU A 11 -37.46 10.82 -11.90
C GLU A 11 -36.36 10.03 -11.17
N VAL A 12 -35.12 10.53 -11.19
CA VAL A 12 -34.00 9.96 -10.39
C VAL A 12 -34.36 9.96 -8.90
N GLN A 13 -34.87 11.08 -8.38
CA GLN A 13 -35.26 11.15 -6.96
C GLN A 13 -36.45 10.25 -6.64
N ALA A 14 -37.42 10.11 -7.56
CA ALA A 14 -38.55 9.21 -7.41
C ALA A 14 -38.11 7.74 -7.40
N SER A 15 -37.21 7.35 -8.32
CA SER A 15 -36.65 6.00 -8.40
C SER A 15 -35.82 5.68 -7.16
N LYS A 16 -35.01 6.62 -6.66
CA LYS A 16 -34.21 6.46 -5.44
C LYS A 16 -35.11 6.24 -4.21
N ASN A 17 -36.22 6.95 -4.11
CA ASN A 17 -37.17 6.80 -3.00
C ASN A 17 -37.96 5.48 -3.07
N ALA A 18 -38.19 4.93 -4.28
CA ALA A 18 -38.97 3.72 -4.48
C ALA A 18 -38.12 2.42 -4.39
N HIS A 19 -36.88 2.48 -4.85
CA HIS A 19 -36.02 1.31 -5.06
C HIS A 19 -34.69 1.37 -4.30
N GLY A 20 -34.36 2.48 -3.64
CA GLY A 20 -33.08 2.72 -2.99
C GLY A 20 -31.99 3.19 -3.96
N ASP A 21 -30.75 3.09 -3.51
CA ASP A 21 -29.54 3.34 -4.29
C ASP A 21 -28.82 2.02 -4.62
N ASN A 22 -27.73 2.13 -5.44
CA ASN A 22 -27.02 0.95 -5.92
C ASN A 22 -25.93 0.44 -4.95
N ARG A 23 -26.02 0.79 -3.67
CA ARG A 23 -25.06 0.29 -2.67
C ARG A 23 -25.30 -1.19 -2.40
N LEU A 24 -24.21 -1.94 -2.32
CA LEU A 24 -24.25 -3.29 -1.75
C LEU A 24 -24.23 -3.20 -0.24
N SER A 25 -25.00 -4.03 0.42
CA SER A 25 -24.95 -4.15 1.89
C SER A 25 -23.54 -4.59 2.28
N SER A 26 -22.76 -3.66 2.81
CA SER A 26 -21.50 -3.98 3.50
C SER A 26 -21.86 -4.62 4.85
N LYS A 27 -20.99 -5.50 5.35
CA LYS A 27 -21.08 -5.96 6.74
C LYS A 27 -21.16 -4.71 7.62
N GLU A 28 -22.24 -4.59 8.40
CA GLU A 28 -22.32 -3.49 9.37
C GLU A 28 -21.05 -3.48 10.19
N ALA A 29 -20.39 -2.32 10.22
CA ALA A 29 -19.20 -2.15 11.04
C ALA A 29 -19.52 -2.62 12.45
N ASN A 30 -18.68 -3.49 13.01
CA ASN A 30 -18.87 -4.01 14.35
C ASN A 30 -19.14 -2.85 15.32
N SER A 31 -20.20 -2.91 16.09
CA SER A 31 -20.46 -1.90 17.09
C SER A 31 -19.35 -1.92 18.14
N LEU A 32 -19.08 -0.77 18.76
CA LEU A 32 -18.10 -0.70 19.86
C LEU A 32 -18.41 -1.75 20.95
N LEU A 33 -19.68 -2.01 21.21
CA LEU A 33 -20.12 -2.98 22.20
C LEU A 33 -19.84 -4.43 21.75
N SER A 34 -20.01 -4.74 20.47
CA SER A 34 -19.68 -6.05 19.90
C SER A 34 -18.19 -6.34 20.03
N ILE A 35 -17.34 -5.38 19.62
CA ILE A 35 -15.88 -5.48 19.74
C ILE A 35 -15.45 -5.62 21.21
N PHE A 36 -16.08 -4.87 22.11
CA PHE A 36 -15.81 -4.96 23.54
C PHE A 36 -16.15 -6.34 24.11
N ILE A 37 -17.28 -6.93 23.72
CA ILE A 37 -17.66 -8.29 24.16
C ILE A 37 -16.72 -9.33 23.55
N GLU A 38 -16.36 -9.19 22.28
CA GLU A 38 -15.43 -10.08 21.60
C GLU A 38 -14.03 -10.08 22.26
N ALA A 39 -13.58 -8.92 22.75
CA ALA A 39 -12.33 -8.79 23.46
C ALA A 39 -12.24 -9.68 24.75
N PHE A 40 -13.35 -10.05 25.34
CA PHE A 40 -13.36 -11.03 26.45
C PHE A 40 -13.09 -12.47 26.02
N GLN A 41 -13.14 -12.78 24.72
CA GLN A 41 -12.79 -14.11 24.20
C GLN A 41 -11.30 -14.26 23.93
N ASP A 42 -10.55 -13.16 24.08
CA ASP A 42 -9.07 -13.20 23.96
C ASP A 42 -8.50 -14.17 25.00
N GLN A 43 -7.58 -15.02 24.55
CA GLN A 43 -6.95 -16.07 25.39
C GLN A 43 -6.31 -15.47 26.64
N TRP A 44 -5.74 -14.27 26.54
CA TRP A 44 -5.04 -13.61 27.64
C TRP A 44 -6.01 -13.01 28.66
N ILE A 45 -7.11 -12.45 28.19
CA ILE A 45 -8.19 -11.96 29.07
C ILE A 45 -8.84 -13.13 29.81
N LEU A 46 -9.01 -14.28 29.16
CA LEU A 46 -9.51 -15.49 29.83
C LEU A 46 -8.57 -15.96 30.96
N ILE A 47 -7.25 -15.86 30.79
CA ILE A 47 -6.26 -16.16 31.84
C ILE A 47 -6.39 -15.17 33.01
N LEU A 48 -6.58 -13.86 32.70
CA LEU A 48 -6.83 -12.83 33.74
C LEU A 48 -8.13 -13.08 34.49
N LEU A 49 -9.18 -13.47 33.80
CA LEU A 49 -10.48 -13.82 34.41
C LEU A 49 -10.34 -15.06 35.31
N ALA A 50 -9.57 -16.05 34.89
CA ALA A 50 -9.28 -17.22 35.72
C ALA A 50 -8.50 -16.82 36.99
N ALA A 51 -7.50 -15.95 36.86
CA ALA A 51 -6.75 -15.42 38.00
C ALA A 51 -7.66 -14.60 38.93
N LEU A 52 -8.56 -13.79 38.40
CA LEU A 52 -9.55 -13.07 39.18
C LEU A 52 -10.47 -14.03 39.96
N GLY A 53 -10.96 -15.09 39.30
CA GLY A 53 -11.78 -16.14 39.95
C GLY A 53 -11.08 -16.79 41.11
N LEU A 54 -9.81 -17.16 40.91
CA LEU A 54 -8.97 -17.73 41.98
C LEU A 54 -8.78 -16.74 43.13
N LYS A 55 -8.53 -15.45 42.84
CA LYS A 55 -8.36 -14.40 43.87
C LYS A 55 -9.64 -14.15 44.65
N ILE A 56 -10.79 -14.14 43.99
CA ILE A 56 -12.09 -14.02 44.64
C ILE A 56 -12.35 -15.22 45.59
N ILE A 57 -12.09 -16.44 45.13
CA ILE A 57 -12.22 -17.65 45.96
C ILE A 57 -11.30 -17.56 47.17
N PHE A 58 -10.03 -17.16 46.96
CA PHE A 58 -9.08 -16.96 48.03
C PHE A 58 -9.53 -15.94 49.08
N ASN A 59 -10.05 -14.80 48.65
CA ASN A 59 -10.57 -13.77 49.54
C ASN A 59 -11.78 -14.27 50.37
N PHE A 60 -12.68 -15.04 49.76
CA PHE A 60 -13.78 -15.70 50.53
C PHE A 60 -13.28 -16.73 51.53
N VAL A 61 -12.28 -17.54 51.13
CA VAL A 61 -11.65 -18.50 52.06
C VAL A 61 -10.97 -17.78 53.22
N GLY A 62 -10.26 -16.66 52.97
CA GLY A 62 -9.64 -15.85 54.00
C GLY A 62 -10.65 -15.17 54.96
N MET A 63 -11.85 -14.79 54.46
CA MET A 63 -12.93 -14.28 55.30
C MET A 63 -13.52 -15.34 56.24
N ILE A 64 -13.61 -16.61 55.78
CA ILE A 64 -14.18 -17.72 56.57
C ILE A 64 -13.14 -18.30 57.52
N PHE A 65 -11.88 -18.34 57.08
CA PHE A 65 -10.73 -18.89 57.82
C PHE A 65 -9.60 -17.87 57.90
N PRO A 66 -9.64 -16.87 58.80
CA PRO A 66 -8.61 -15.84 58.87
C PRO A 66 -7.21 -16.35 59.15
N ALA A 67 -7.09 -17.57 59.71
CA ALA A 67 -5.82 -18.26 59.92
C ALA A 67 -5.11 -18.69 58.63
N ILE A 68 -5.82 -18.73 57.48
CA ILE A 68 -5.31 -19.13 56.17
C ILE A 68 -4.78 -17.93 55.39
N GLY A 69 -5.30 -16.70 55.67
CA GLY A 69 -4.86 -15.46 55.01
C GLY A 69 -5.88 -14.34 55.19
N GLU A 70 -5.41 -13.10 55.11
CA GLU A 70 -6.29 -11.92 55.15
C GLU A 70 -6.91 -11.68 53.76
N ALA A 71 -8.24 -11.40 53.75
CA ALA A 71 -8.92 -11.07 52.52
C ALA A 71 -8.49 -9.69 51.99
N ASN A 72 -7.82 -9.65 50.83
CA ASN A 72 -7.40 -8.41 50.18
C ASN A 72 -8.27 -8.12 48.96
N TRP A 73 -9.39 -7.43 49.13
CA TRP A 73 -10.32 -7.06 48.05
C TRP A 73 -9.76 -6.01 47.13
N TYR A 74 -8.75 -5.20 47.57
CA TYR A 74 -8.14 -4.18 46.71
C TYR A 74 -7.48 -4.81 45.49
N GLU A 75 -6.81 -5.96 45.62
CA GLU A 75 -6.21 -6.65 44.47
C GLU A 75 -7.24 -7.20 43.49
N ALA A 76 -8.35 -7.77 43.99
CA ALA A 76 -9.43 -8.24 43.11
C ALA A 76 -10.11 -7.10 42.36
N ILE A 77 -10.43 -5.99 43.05
CA ILE A 77 -11.00 -4.77 42.44
C ILE A 77 -10.04 -4.20 41.41
N SER A 78 -8.77 -4.19 41.71
CA SER A 78 -7.72 -3.73 40.84
C SER A 78 -7.60 -4.58 39.57
N LEU A 79 -7.73 -5.89 39.71
CA LEU A 79 -7.72 -6.83 38.58
C LEU A 79 -8.96 -6.63 37.69
N ILE A 80 -10.15 -6.43 38.26
CA ILE A 80 -11.37 -6.07 37.53
C ILE A 80 -11.17 -4.78 36.75
N PHE A 81 -10.66 -3.74 37.41
CA PHE A 81 -10.39 -2.46 36.77
C PHE A 81 -9.40 -2.61 35.61
N ALA A 82 -8.36 -3.37 35.79
CA ALA A 82 -7.38 -3.64 34.78
C ALA A 82 -7.96 -4.37 33.56
N ILE A 83 -8.76 -5.43 33.77
CA ILE A 83 -9.46 -6.16 32.70
C ILE A 83 -10.38 -5.20 31.92
N LEU A 84 -11.18 -4.40 32.62
CA LEU A 84 -12.09 -3.46 31.99
C LEU A 84 -11.33 -2.36 31.21
N MET A 85 -10.23 -1.87 31.74
CA MET A 85 -9.39 -0.89 31.04
C MET A 85 -8.73 -1.49 29.83
N SER A 86 -8.22 -2.74 29.94
CA SER A 86 -7.62 -3.49 28.82
C SER A 86 -8.59 -3.69 27.66
N THR A 87 -9.70 -4.35 27.97
CA THR A 87 -10.74 -4.65 26.96
C THR A 87 -11.34 -3.36 26.39
N GLY A 88 -11.60 -2.35 27.24
CA GLY A 88 -12.14 -1.07 26.81
C GLY A 88 -11.20 -0.30 25.90
N PHE A 89 -9.91 -0.25 26.24
CA PHE A 89 -8.91 0.44 25.42
C PHE A 89 -8.69 -0.28 24.09
N SER A 90 -8.57 -1.62 24.12
CA SER A 90 -8.45 -2.44 22.92
C SER A 90 -9.66 -2.24 22.00
N ALA A 91 -10.89 -2.33 22.54
CA ALA A 91 -12.11 -2.15 21.77
C ALA A 91 -12.22 -0.74 21.15
N VAL A 92 -11.90 0.31 21.90
CA VAL A 92 -11.94 1.69 21.39
C VAL A 92 -10.88 1.89 20.28
N SER A 93 -9.68 1.33 20.47
CA SER A 93 -8.61 1.42 19.48
C SER A 93 -8.99 0.68 18.19
N GLN A 94 -9.48 -0.56 18.31
CA GLN A 94 -9.93 -1.36 17.18
C GLN A 94 -11.08 -0.68 16.44
N TYR A 95 -12.11 -0.23 17.15
CA TYR A 95 -13.26 0.48 16.59
C TYR A 95 -12.84 1.73 15.80
N ARG A 96 -11.95 2.55 16.34
CA ARG A 96 -11.42 3.74 15.65
C ARG A 96 -10.62 3.37 14.40
N ASN A 97 -9.83 2.30 14.47
CA ASN A 97 -9.06 1.83 13.33
C ASN A 97 -9.96 1.29 12.22
N GLU A 98 -10.99 0.48 12.58
CA GLU A 98 -11.99 -0.02 11.63
C GLU A 98 -12.78 1.13 10.98
N GLN A 99 -13.25 2.11 11.75
CA GLN A 99 -13.94 3.27 11.19
C GLN A 99 -13.07 4.07 10.22
N LYS A 100 -11.82 4.34 10.62
CA LYS A 100 -10.90 5.08 9.75
C LYS A 100 -10.57 4.30 8.48
N PHE A 101 -10.39 2.99 8.59
CA PHE A 101 -10.17 2.11 7.46
C PHE A 101 -11.39 2.08 6.53
N ASN A 102 -12.60 1.90 7.06
CA ASN A 102 -13.83 1.89 6.28
C ASN A 102 -14.05 3.21 5.53
N THR A 103 -13.79 4.36 6.18
CA THR A 103 -13.87 5.67 5.51
C THR A 103 -12.87 5.78 4.35
N LEU A 104 -11.63 5.31 4.54
CA LEU A 104 -10.63 5.30 3.47
C LEU A 104 -11.01 4.34 2.34
N GLN A 105 -11.57 3.18 2.67
CA GLN A 105 -12.04 2.19 1.69
C GLN A 105 -13.27 2.70 0.92
N GLU A 106 -14.21 3.37 1.58
CA GLU A 106 -15.35 4.03 0.91
C GLU A 106 -14.88 5.13 -0.05
N GLU A 107 -13.91 5.95 0.34
CA GLU A 107 -13.32 6.93 -0.57
C GLU A 107 -12.60 6.27 -1.75
N ALA A 108 -11.96 5.12 -1.50
CA ALA A 108 -11.23 4.34 -2.48
C ALA A 108 -12.14 3.63 -3.49
N SER A 109 -13.31 3.20 -3.07
CA SER A 109 -14.26 2.42 -3.89
C SER A 109 -15.18 3.30 -4.73
N LYS A 110 -15.11 4.63 -4.62
CA LYS A 110 -15.91 5.55 -5.41
C LYS A 110 -15.51 5.45 -6.88
N THR A 111 -16.26 4.69 -7.65
CA THR A 111 -16.16 4.59 -9.10
C THR A 111 -17.29 5.34 -9.77
N ASN A 112 -17.01 5.95 -10.92
CA ASN A 112 -17.98 6.68 -11.70
C ASN A 112 -18.46 5.84 -12.88
N ALA A 113 -19.71 5.97 -13.23
CA ALA A 113 -20.30 5.44 -14.46
C ALA A 113 -20.83 6.58 -15.34
N LYS A 114 -20.80 6.39 -16.65
CA LYS A 114 -21.30 7.36 -17.63
C LYS A 114 -22.80 7.14 -17.83
N VAL A 115 -23.63 8.04 -17.36
CA VAL A 115 -25.09 7.91 -17.34
C VAL A 115 -25.74 9.06 -18.13
N TYR A 116 -26.71 8.74 -18.96
CA TYR A 116 -27.56 9.73 -19.61
C TYR A 116 -28.62 10.21 -18.62
N ARG A 117 -28.58 11.49 -18.24
CA ARG A 117 -29.57 12.18 -17.41
C ARG A 117 -29.85 13.57 -17.96
N ASP A 118 -31.11 14.01 -17.97
CA ASP A 118 -31.54 15.30 -18.50
C ASP A 118 -31.10 15.54 -19.95
N GLY A 119 -31.02 14.48 -20.75
CA GLY A 119 -30.58 14.55 -22.17
C GLY A 119 -29.07 14.77 -22.37
N LYS A 120 -28.27 14.65 -21.33
CA LYS A 120 -26.81 14.79 -21.38
C LYS A 120 -26.12 13.56 -20.74
N LEU A 121 -24.95 13.20 -21.27
CA LEU A 121 -24.06 12.22 -20.64
C LEU A 121 -23.39 12.89 -19.44
N LYS A 122 -23.52 12.30 -18.27
CA LYS A 122 -22.93 12.76 -17.00
C LYS A 122 -22.16 11.62 -16.35
N GLU A 123 -21.08 11.94 -15.67
CA GLU A 123 -20.43 10.99 -14.77
C GLU A 123 -21.14 11.02 -13.42
N VAL A 124 -21.57 9.84 -12.96
CA VAL A 124 -22.31 9.65 -11.71
C VAL A 124 -21.61 8.55 -10.93
N LEU A 125 -21.53 8.69 -9.60
CA LEU A 125 -21.02 7.60 -8.76
C LEU A 125 -21.85 6.32 -8.98
N VAL A 126 -21.20 5.18 -9.06
CA VAL A 126 -21.86 3.87 -9.23
C VAL A 126 -22.91 3.67 -8.15
N ASP A 127 -22.64 4.10 -6.91
CA ASP A 127 -23.56 4.02 -5.79
C ASP A 127 -24.83 4.87 -5.95
N ASP A 128 -24.76 5.93 -6.75
CA ASP A 128 -25.88 6.83 -7.02
C ASP A 128 -26.70 6.48 -8.28
N ILE A 129 -26.38 5.34 -8.91
CA ILE A 129 -27.18 4.78 -10.01
C ILE A 129 -28.53 4.34 -9.44
N VAL A 130 -29.60 4.64 -10.18
CA VAL A 130 -30.97 4.24 -9.81
C VAL A 130 -31.58 3.36 -10.89
N LYS A 131 -32.57 2.58 -10.53
CA LYS A 131 -33.33 1.76 -11.49
C LYS A 131 -33.95 2.63 -12.59
N GLY A 132 -33.74 2.26 -13.86
CA GLY A 132 -34.16 3.00 -15.04
C GLY A 132 -33.10 3.97 -15.61
N ASP A 133 -31.93 4.12 -14.97
CA ASP A 133 -30.82 4.88 -15.53
C ASP A 133 -30.31 4.25 -16.84
N GLN A 134 -29.98 5.10 -17.82
CA GLN A 134 -29.38 4.71 -19.10
C GLN A 134 -27.87 4.91 -19.03
N ILE A 135 -27.11 3.82 -19.10
CA ILE A 135 -25.67 3.78 -18.85
C ILE A 135 -24.93 3.48 -20.13
N LEU A 136 -23.91 4.27 -20.47
CA LEU A 136 -23.00 3.99 -21.57
C LEU A 136 -21.91 3.05 -21.09
N LEU A 137 -21.77 1.90 -21.75
CA LEU A 137 -20.75 0.89 -21.53
C LEU A 137 -19.76 0.86 -22.69
N GLN A 138 -18.48 0.85 -22.39
CA GLN A 138 -17.38 0.78 -23.35
C GLN A 138 -16.39 -0.32 -22.96
N SER A 139 -15.52 -0.72 -23.90
CA SER A 139 -14.50 -1.73 -23.62
C SER A 139 -13.62 -1.33 -22.43
N GLY A 140 -13.46 -2.23 -21.47
CA GLY A 140 -12.75 -2.02 -20.22
C GLY A 140 -13.62 -1.58 -19.03
N ASP A 141 -14.89 -1.21 -19.29
CA ASP A 141 -15.80 -0.85 -18.21
C ASP A 141 -16.33 -2.09 -17.49
N LYS A 142 -16.46 -1.97 -16.18
CA LYS A 142 -17.19 -2.96 -15.37
C LYS A 142 -18.66 -2.58 -15.32
N ILE A 143 -19.53 -3.55 -15.53
CA ILE A 143 -20.97 -3.31 -15.55
C ILE A 143 -21.44 -3.02 -14.12
N PRO A 144 -22.01 -1.82 -13.86
CA PRO A 144 -22.26 -1.35 -12.49
C PRO A 144 -23.56 -1.89 -11.87
N VAL A 145 -24.49 -2.40 -12.70
CA VAL A 145 -25.84 -2.87 -12.30
C VAL A 145 -26.29 -3.97 -13.24
N ASP A 146 -27.30 -4.75 -12.87
CA ASP A 146 -27.92 -5.67 -13.81
C ASP A 146 -28.89 -4.90 -14.72
N GLY A 147 -28.91 -5.22 -16.01
CA GLY A 147 -29.75 -4.51 -16.96
C GLY A 147 -29.83 -5.15 -18.33
N ILE A 148 -30.51 -4.45 -19.24
CA ILE A 148 -30.75 -4.84 -20.63
C ILE A 148 -30.07 -3.86 -21.57
N ILE A 149 -29.58 -4.34 -22.71
CA ILE A 149 -29.01 -3.48 -23.76
C ILE A 149 -30.13 -2.85 -24.57
N LEU A 150 -30.09 -1.52 -24.71
CA LEU A 150 -31.03 -0.75 -25.52
C LEU A 150 -30.53 -0.56 -26.95
N GLU A 151 -29.25 -0.27 -27.14
CA GLU A 151 -28.59 -0.06 -28.42
C GLU A 151 -27.10 -0.44 -28.33
N GLY A 152 -26.54 -0.96 -29.45
CA GLY A 152 -25.16 -1.42 -29.52
C GLY A 152 -25.01 -2.92 -29.26
N GLU A 153 -23.78 -3.42 -29.30
CA GLU A 153 -23.47 -4.81 -28.93
C GLU A 153 -22.15 -4.87 -28.13
N LEU A 154 -22.06 -5.83 -27.22
CA LEU A 154 -20.90 -6.03 -26.36
C LEU A 154 -20.44 -7.49 -26.40
N LYS A 155 -19.15 -7.67 -26.15
CA LYS A 155 -18.64 -8.93 -25.60
C LYS A 155 -18.27 -8.68 -24.14
N VAL A 156 -18.70 -9.59 -23.28
CA VAL A 156 -18.61 -9.43 -21.83
C VAL A 156 -18.00 -10.70 -21.21
N ASN A 157 -16.97 -10.52 -20.42
CA ASN A 157 -16.44 -11.60 -19.60
C ASN A 157 -17.30 -11.76 -18.34
N GLN A 158 -17.88 -12.95 -18.17
CA GLN A 158 -18.77 -13.29 -17.08
C GLN A 158 -18.17 -14.28 -16.07
N ALA A 159 -16.86 -14.52 -16.12
CA ALA A 159 -16.17 -15.48 -15.26
C ALA A 159 -16.42 -15.28 -13.76
N VAL A 160 -16.68 -14.04 -13.34
CA VAL A 160 -17.01 -13.70 -11.94
C VAL A 160 -18.32 -14.32 -11.48
N LEU A 161 -19.26 -14.58 -12.39
CA LEU A 161 -20.58 -15.11 -12.07
C LEU A 161 -20.74 -16.60 -12.37
N ASN A 162 -20.17 -17.07 -13.49
CA ASN A 162 -20.38 -18.44 -13.96
C ASN A 162 -19.10 -19.28 -14.02
N GLY A 163 -17.91 -18.69 -13.74
CA GLY A 163 -16.61 -19.36 -13.80
C GLY A 163 -16.08 -19.61 -15.21
N GLU A 164 -16.82 -19.23 -16.26
CA GLU A 164 -16.46 -19.47 -17.67
C GLU A 164 -15.59 -18.34 -18.20
N SER A 165 -14.46 -18.67 -18.81
CA SER A 165 -13.49 -17.69 -19.34
C SER A 165 -13.85 -17.17 -20.73
N GLU A 166 -14.81 -17.78 -21.42
CA GLU A 166 -15.24 -17.34 -22.74
C GLU A 166 -16.11 -16.09 -22.66
N ASP A 167 -15.87 -15.14 -23.57
CA ASP A 167 -16.63 -13.92 -23.64
C ASP A 167 -18.05 -14.15 -24.19
N ALA A 168 -19.06 -13.77 -23.41
CA ALA A 168 -20.45 -13.85 -23.83
C ALA A 168 -20.83 -12.67 -24.73
N LYS A 169 -21.43 -12.94 -25.88
CA LYS A 169 -22.00 -11.90 -26.75
C LYS A 169 -23.30 -11.36 -26.13
N LYS A 170 -23.47 -10.05 -26.13
CA LYS A 170 -24.65 -9.35 -25.60
C LYS A 170 -25.26 -8.46 -26.67
N LEU A 171 -26.58 -8.57 -26.84
CA LEU A 171 -27.35 -7.94 -27.91
C LEU A 171 -28.51 -7.10 -27.34
N PRO A 172 -29.00 -6.12 -28.08
CA PRO A 172 -30.18 -5.35 -27.68
C PRO A 172 -31.43 -6.23 -27.51
N LEU A 173 -32.24 -5.93 -26.49
CA LEU A 173 -33.48 -6.64 -26.20
C LEU A 173 -34.48 -6.57 -27.36
N GLY A 174 -34.54 -5.45 -28.08
CA GLY A 174 -35.50 -5.22 -29.16
C GLY A 174 -36.96 -5.38 -28.69
N ASP A 175 -37.75 -6.10 -29.51
CA ASP A 175 -39.17 -6.42 -29.20
C ASP A 175 -39.34 -7.74 -28.40
N GLN A 176 -38.26 -8.30 -27.91
CA GLN A 176 -38.30 -9.58 -27.14
C GLN A 176 -38.73 -9.34 -25.68
N ALA A 177 -39.30 -10.36 -25.05
CA ALA A 177 -39.60 -10.31 -23.63
C ALA A 177 -38.32 -10.32 -22.81
N GLU A 178 -38.31 -9.57 -21.69
CA GLU A 178 -37.16 -9.57 -20.77
C GLU A 178 -36.92 -10.98 -20.21
N PRO A 179 -35.68 -11.53 -20.34
CA PRO A 179 -35.36 -12.85 -19.83
C PRO A 179 -35.41 -12.91 -18.30
N ASP A 180 -35.52 -14.13 -17.75
CA ASP A 180 -35.45 -14.34 -16.32
C ASP A 180 -34.18 -13.76 -15.73
N SER A 181 -34.29 -13.19 -14.52
CA SER A 181 -33.16 -12.60 -13.79
C SER A 181 -32.08 -13.62 -13.40
N SER A 182 -32.42 -14.90 -13.35
CA SER A 182 -31.51 -16.00 -12.98
C SER A 182 -30.77 -16.63 -14.16
N ASP A 183 -31.14 -16.30 -15.42
CA ASP A 183 -30.48 -16.84 -16.61
C ASP A 183 -29.19 -16.08 -16.94
N LEU A 184 -28.06 -16.58 -16.45
CA LEU A 184 -26.73 -16.01 -16.67
C LEU A 184 -26.21 -16.19 -18.10
N PHE A 185 -26.79 -17.10 -18.88
CA PHE A 185 -26.35 -17.40 -20.25
C PHE A 185 -27.09 -16.62 -21.33
N THR A 186 -28.08 -15.82 -20.95
CA THR A 186 -28.84 -15.00 -21.91
C THR A 186 -27.95 -13.97 -22.60
N GLU A 187 -28.16 -13.79 -23.92
CA GLU A 187 -27.49 -12.74 -24.70
C GLU A 187 -28.15 -11.34 -24.50
N LEU A 188 -29.30 -11.26 -23.84
CA LEU A 188 -30.15 -10.06 -23.77
C LEU A 188 -29.95 -9.27 -22.46
N LYS A 189 -29.27 -9.82 -21.48
CA LYS A 189 -28.97 -9.17 -20.19
C LYS A 189 -27.48 -9.06 -19.93
N VAL A 190 -27.14 -8.00 -19.23
CA VAL A 190 -25.81 -7.74 -18.67
C VAL A 190 -25.92 -7.72 -17.15
N PHE A 191 -24.87 -8.18 -16.48
CA PHE A 191 -24.90 -8.41 -15.04
C PHE A 191 -23.81 -7.59 -14.33
N ARG A 192 -24.13 -7.08 -13.16
CA ARG A 192 -23.20 -6.36 -12.29
C ARG A 192 -21.91 -7.16 -12.04
N GLY A 193 -20.78 -6.48 -12.08
CA GLY A 193 -19.49 -7.07 -11.78
C GLY A 193 -18.80 -7.77 -12.96
N THR A 194 -19.52 -7.97 -14.08
CA THR A 194 -18.94 -8.50 -15.31
C THR A 194 -18.25 -7.38 -16.13
N VAL A 195 -17.34 -7.74 -17.03
CA VAL A 195 -16.43 -6.80 -17.68
C VAL A 195 -16.65 -6.79 -19.18
N VAL A 196 -16.77 -5.58 -19.75
CA VAL A 196 -16.85 -5.39 -21.19
C VAL A 196 -15.47 -5.59 -21.81
N THR A 197 -15.29 -6.67 -22.57
CA THR A 197 -14.02 -6.97 -23.25
C THR A 197 -13.92 -6.27 -24.61
N SER A 198 -15.04 -6.11 -25.32
CA SER A 198 -15.09 -5.35 -26.55
C SER A 198 -16.49 -4.85 -26.88
N GLY A 199 -16.58 -3.78 -27.69
CA GLY A 199 -17.83 -3.16 -28.12
C GLY A 199 -18.20 -1.91 -27.31
N GLU A 200 -19.33 -1.31 -27.71
CA GLU A 200 -19.95 -0.15 -27.05
C GLU A 200 -21.46 -0.32 -27.10
N ALA A 201 -22.14 -0.06 -25.98
CA ALA A 201 -23.58 -0.15 -25.89
C ALA A 201 -24.16 0.81 -24.85
N VAL A 202 -25.45 1.09 -24.98
CA VAL A 202 -26.23 1.76 -23.93
C VAL A 202 -27.16 0.73 -23.31
N MET A 203 -27.05 0.56 -21.99
CA MET A 203 -27.90 -0.30 -21.19
C MET A 203 -28.91 0.50 -20.36
N GLU A 204 -30.00 -0.15 -19.94
CA GLU A 204 -30.93 0.35 -18.91
C GLU A 204 -30.81 -0.48 -17.65
N ALA A 205 -30.70 0.19 -16.50
CA ALA A 205 -30.61 -0.44 -15.20
C ALA A 205 -31.95 -1.05 -14.79
N THR A 206 -32.03 -2.38 -14.66
CA THR A 206 -33.27 -3.10 -14.24
C THR A 206 -33.22 -3.53 -12.78
N GLN A 207 -32.03 -3.89 -12.25
CA GLN A 207 -31.82 -4.25 -10.84
C GLN A 207 -30.58 -3.54 -10.29
N ILE A 208 -30.65 -3.08 -9.04
CA ILE A 208 -29.62 -2.30 -8.36
C ILE A 208 -29.31 -2.88 -6.97
N GLY A 209 -28.15 -2.57 -6.42
CA GLY A 209 -27.75 -2.94 -5.04
C GLY A 209 -27.77 -4.44 -4.81
N ASP A 210 -28.30 -4.84 -3.67
CA ASP A 210 -28.37 -6.24 -3.25
C ASP A 210 -29.32 -7.09 -4.10
N ASN A 211 -30.20 -6.46 -4.89
CA ASN A 211 -31.11 -7.17 -5.79
C ASN A 211 -30.42 -7.62 -7.09
N THR A 212 -29.16 -7.22 -7.34
CA THR A 212 -28.37 -7.74 -8.46
C THR A 212 -27.95 -9.17 -8.21
N VAL A 213 -27.64 -9.92 -9.26
CA VAL A 213 -27.13 -11.30 -9.14
C VAL A 213 -25.88 -11.33 -8.26
N LEU A 214 -24.93 -10.40 -8.50
CA LEU A 214 -23.71 -10.29 -7.68
C LEU A 214 -24.04 -9.95 -6.23
N GLY A 215 -25.02 -9.07 -5.96
CA GLY A 215 -25.46 -8.71 -4.62
C GLY A 215 -25.99 -9.91 -3.84
N SER A 216 -26.78 -10.77 -4.50
CA SER A 216 -27.29 -12.01 -3.89
C SER A 216 -26.20 -13.04 -3.56
N ILE A 217 -25.12 -13.08 -4.36
CA ILE A 217 -23.96 -13.96 -4.15
C ILE A 217 -23.08 -13.40 -3.01
N ASN A 218 -22.90 -12.10 -2.93
CA ASN A 218 -22.00 -11.44 -1.97
C ASN A 218 -22.44 -11.63 -0.51
N THR A 219 -23.73 -11.79 -0.27
CA THR A 219 -24.27 -12.17 1.06
C THR A 219 -23.86 -13.59 1.48
N SER A 220 -23.40 -14.43 0.56
CA SER A 220 -23.09 -15.85 0.79
C SER A 220 -21.60 -16.19 0.86
N LEU A 221 -20.72 -15.31 0.40
CA LEU A 221 -19.27 -15.58 0.24
C LEU A 221 -18.44 -14.49 0.90
N GLN A 222 -18.07 -14.70 2.16
CA GLN A 222 -17.00 -13.93 2.83
C GLN A 222 -15.73 -14.79 2.82
N GLU A 223 -14.81 -14.51 1.88
CA GLU A 223 -13.47 -15.10 1.93
C GLU A 223 -12.60 -14.28 2.90
N ASP A 224 -11.93 -14.98 3.82
CA ASP A 224 -10.90 -14.42 4.67
C ASP A 224 -9.69 -14.01 3.80
N SER A 225 -9.24 -12.77 3.96
CA SER A 225 -8.02 -12.29 3.31
C SER A 225 -6.79 -13.05 3.82
N LYS A 226 -5.85 -13.39 2.93
CA LYS A 226 -4.56 -13.99 3.31
C LYS A 226 -3.81 -13.06 4.25
N ASP A 227 -3.30 -13.60 5.36
CA ASP A 227 -2.43 -12.86 6.28
C ASP A 227 -1.16 -12.38 5.57
N SER A 228 -0.71 -11.15 5.87
CA SER A 228 0.56 -10.63 5.34
C SER A 228 1.75 -11.43 5.90
N PRO A 229 2.87 -11.54 5.14
CA PRO A 229 4.07 -12.23 5.61
C PRO A 229 4.59 -11.72 6.95
N SER A 230 4.41 -10.44 7.25
CA SER A 230 4.82 -9.84 8.52
C SER A 230 3.90 -10.21 9.66
N LYS A 231 2.59 -10.27 9.44
CA LYS A 231 1.62 -10.70 10.44
C LYS A 231 1.89 -12.16 10.84
N GLU A 232 2.16 -13.02 9.84
CA GLU A 232 2.55 -14.42 10.11
C GLU A 232 3.82 -14.53 10.96
N LYS A 233 4.88 -13.76 10.62
CA LYS A 233 6.13 -13.72 11.38
C LYS A 233 5.94 -13.19 12.81
N LEU A 234 5.09 -12.17 12.99
CA LEU A 234 4.79 -11.60 14.30
C LEU A 234 3.97 -12.55 15.16
N ASN A 235 3.00 -13.25 14.58
CA ASN A 235 2.24 -14.29 15.28
C ASN A 235 3.17 -15.42 15.75
N LYS A 236 4.13 -15.82 14.92
CA LYS A 236 5.16 -16.79 15.29
C LYS A 236 6.08 -16.28 16.40
N LEU A 237 6.47 -15.00 16.36
CA LEU A 237 7.25 -14.35 17.42
C LEU A 237 6.45 -14.32 18.73
N ALA A 238 5.19 -13.90 18.70
CA ALA A 238 4.30 -13.86 19.86
C ALA A 238 4.13 -15.28 20.47
N GLY A 239 3.96 -16.30 19.63
CA GLY A 239 3.93 -17.70 20.08
C GLY A 239 5.21 -18.13 20.80
N ASN A 240 6.40 -17.81 20.25
CA ASN A 240 7.67 -18.12 20.88
C ASN A 240 7.86 -17.39 22.23
N ILE A 241 7.39 -16.17 22.33
CA ILE A 241 7.42 -15.38 23.58
C ILE A 241 6.44 -15.99 24.60
N GLY A 242 5.26 -16.43 24.16
CA GLY A 242 4.32 -17.16 25.00
C GLY A 242 4.95 -18.42 25.62
N VAL A 243 5.66 -19.22 24.82
CA VAL A 243 6.42 -20.40 25.33
C VAL A 243 7.45 -19.97 26.36
N LEU A 244 8.16 -18.85 26.17
CA LEU A 244 9.08 -18.31 27.17
C LEU A 244 8.34 -17.94 28.49
N GLY A 245 7.17 -17.30 28.38
CA GLY A 245 6.33 -16.96 29.52
C GLY A 245 5.85 -18.17 30.30
N TYR A 246 5.34 -19.21 29.64
CA TYR A 246 4.93 -20.45 30.27
C TYR A 246 6.10 -21.14 30.94
N SER A 247 7.26 -21.23 30.30
CA SER A 247 8.45 -21.83 30.88
C SER A 247 8.97 -21.05 32.09
N ALA A 248 8.91 -19.72 32.05
CA ALA A 248 9.27 -18.85 33.16
C ALA A 248 8.30 -18.99 34.35
N GLY A 249 6.99 -19.09 34.09
CA GLY A 249 5.97 -19.33 35.11
C GLY A 249 6.15 -20.68 35.81
N VAL A 250 6.46 -21.74 35.08
CA VAL A 250 6.77 -23.05 35.64
C VAL A 250 8.08 -22.99 36.47
N ALA A 251 9.11 -22.36 35.91
CA ALA A 251 10.40 -22.22 36.64
C ALA A 251 10.22 -21.45 37.96
N TYR A 252 9.48 -20.33 37.93
CA TYR A 252 9.12 -19.59 39.15
C TYR A 252 8.36 -20.45 40.13
N SER A 253 7.36 -21.20 39.66
CA SER A 253 6.57 -22.07 40.55
C SER A 253 7.43 -23.09 41.28
N VAL A 254 8.34 -23.73 40.56
CA VAL A 254 9.29 -24.68 41.17
C VAL A 254 10.21 -23.99 42.21
N ILE A 255 10.80 -22.85 41.83
CA ILE A 255 11.70 -22.09 42.69
C ILE A 255 10.96 -21.64 43.96
N ASN A 256 9.80 -21.01 43.82
CA ASN A 256 9.04 -20.44 44.92
C ASN A 256 8.50 -21.51 45.88
N LEU A 257 8.00 -22.62 45.34
CA LEU A 257 7.57 -23.76 46.19
C LEU A 257 8.73 -24.36 46.98
N VAL A 258 9.87 -24.59 46.33
CA VAL A 258 11.04 -25.15 47.01
C VAL A 258 11.55 -24.20 48.11
N LEU A 259 11.75 -22.93 47.80
CA LEU A 259 12.22 -21.93 48.75
C LEU A 259 11.20 -21.67 49.88
N GLY A 260 9.89 -21.62 49.52
CA GLY A 260 8.80 -21.46 50.46
C GLY A 260 8.68 -22.64 51.45
N PHE A 261 8.78 -23.88 50.97
CA PHE A 261 8.82 -25.05 51.82
C PHE A 261 10.03 -25.02 52.79
N ILE A 262 11.22 -24.65 52.30
CA ILE A 262 12.40 -24.49 53.14
C ILE A 262 12.17 -23.42 54.22
N ALA A 263 11.59 -22.28 53.86
CA ALA A 263 11.29 -21.20 54.77
C ALA A 263 10.26 -21.60 55.85
N LEU A 264 9.16 -22.25 55.46
CA LEU A 264 8.11 -22.74 56.34
C LEU A 264 8.67 -23.80 57.33
N ASN A 265 9.51 -24.69 56.85
CA ASN A 265 10.17 -25.69 57.69
C ASN A 265 11.12 -25.05 58.73
N LYS A 266 11.93 -24.07 58.31
CA LYS A 266 12.81 -23.32 59.21
C LYS A 266 12.04 -22.52 60.27
N ALA A 267 10.86 -22.02 59.92
CA ALA A 267 9.99 -21.27 60.82
C ALA A 267 9.13 -22.18 61.73
N ASN A 268 9.24 -23.50 61.66
CA ASN A 268 8.37 -24.49 62.34
C ASN A 268 6.85 -24.26 62.08
N ASN A 269 6.50 -23.72 60.93
CA ASN A 269 5.14 -23.38 60.54
C ASN A 269 4.61 -24.25 59.38
N LEU A 270 5.04 -25.51 59.30
CA LEU A 270 4.65 -26.46 58.29
C LEU A 270 3.25 -27.03 58.62
N ASN A 271 2.23 -26.25 58.41
CA ASN A 271 0.84 -26.69 58.57
C ASN A 271 0.09 -26.64 57.24
N GLY A 272 -1.07 -27.34 57.16
CA GLY A 272 -1.84 -27.43 55.92
C GLY A 272 -2.29 -26.07 55.38
N GLY A 273 -2.58 -25.09 56.23
CA GLY A 273 -2.96 -23.74 55.85
C GLY A 273 -1.82 -22.95 55.19
N SER A 274 -0.62 -22.99 55.82
CA SER A 274 0.57 -22.30 55.26
C SER A 274 1.03 -22.91 53.94
N ILE A 275 0.92 -24.24 53.77
CA ILE A 275 1.22 -24.90 52.50
C ILE A 275 0.19 -24.50 51.43
N PHE A 276 -1.07 -24.47 51.79
CA PHE A 276 -2.15 -24.06 50.87
C PHE A 276 -1.96 -22.62 50.40
N LEU A 277 -1.63 -21.70 51.32
CA LEU A 277 -1.30 -20.30 51.00
C LEU A 277 -0.14 -20.21 50.01
N LEU A 278 0.99 -20.89 50.31
CA LEU A 278 2.16 -20.90 49.44
C LEU A 278 1.85 -21.39 48.04
N ILE A 279 1.01 -22.43 47.90
CA ILE A 279 0.59 -22.95 46.60
C ILE A 279 -0.24 -21.92 45.83
N ILE A 280 -1.24 -21.30 46.47
CA ILE A 280 -2.10 -20.31 45.80
C ILE A 280 -1.30 -19.06 45.40
N GLU A 281 -0.51 -18.50 46.26
CA GLU A 281 0.36 -17.36 45.96
C GLU A 281 1.30 -17.69 44.81
N THR A 282 1.90 -18.87 44.79
CA THR A 282 2.74 -19.32 43.67
C THR A 282 1.99 -19.41 42.37
N ILE A 283 0.77 -19.95 42.36
CA ILE A 283 -0.06 -20.05 41.15
C ILE A 283 -0.44 -18.64 40.63
N LEU A 284 -0.89 -17.76 41.53
CA LEU A 284 -1.28 -16.39 41.16
C LEU A 284 -0.10 -15.63 40.55
N PHE A 285 1.08 -15.78 41.13
CA PHE A 285 2.26 -15.08 40.61
C PHE A 285 2.79 -15.73 39.32
N ALA A 286 2.73 -17.07 39.20
CA ALA A 286 3.07 -17.75 37.95
C ALA A 286 2.16 -17.27 36.75
N VAL A 287 0.86 -17.12 37.02
CA VAL A 287 -0.06 -16.54 36.05
C VAL A 287 0.35 -15.09 35.69
N THR A 288 0.77 -14.32 36.68
CA THR A 288 1.27 -12.97 36.47
C THR A 288 2.51 -12.94 35.57
N ILE A 289 3.46 -13.87 35.75
CA ILE A 289 4.65 -14.01 34.89
C ILE A 289 4.25 -14.37 33.44
N ILE A 290 3.25 -15.23 33.27
CA ILE A 290 2.75 -15.57 31.94
C ILE A 290 2.18 -14.32 31.26
N ILE A 291 1.40 -13.52 31.97
CA ILE A 291 0.83 -12.26 31.46
C ILE A 291 1.93 -11.26 31.09
N MET A 292 3.00 -11.14 31.92
CA MET A 292 4.16 -10.29 31.63
C MET A 292 4.85 -10.62 30.30
N ALA A 293 4.83 -11.89 29.91
CA ALA A 293 5.50 -12.34 28.71
C ALA A 293 4.74 -11.97 27.42
N VAL A 294 3.44 -11.69 27.50
CA VAL A 294 2.58 -11.51 26.33
C VAL A 294 2.80 -10.15 25.69
N PRO A 295 3.16 -10.09 24.39
CA PRO A 295 3.32 -8.84 23.69
C PRO A 295 1.98 -8.33 23.11
N GLU A 296 1.05 -7.90 23.97
CA GLU A 296 -0.30 -7.43 23.55
C GLU A 296 -0.24 -6.23 22.60
N GLY A 297 0.80 -5.40 22.70
CA GLY A 297 0.99 -4.23 21.85
C GLY A 297 1.35 -4.52 20.39
N LEU A 298 1.85 -5.73 20.03
CA LEU A 298 2.36 -6.03 18.70
C LEU A 298 1.29 -6.03 17.58
N PRO A 299 0.17 -6.76 17.71
CA PRO A 299 -0.90 -6.74 16.70
C PRO A 299 -1.48 -5.33 16.53
N MET A 300 -1.69 -4.62 17.65
CA MET A 300 -2.21 -3.26 17.66
C MET A 300 -1.22 -2.28 17.00
N MET A 301 0.09 -2.42 17.24
CA MET A 301 1.12 -1.63 16.57
C MET A 301 1.03 -1.74 15.05
N LEU A 302 0.90 -2.95 14.50
CA LEU A 302 0.75 -3.15 13.05
C LEU A 302 -0.49 -2.44 12.50
N ALA A 303 -1.65 -2.68 13.09
CA ALA A 303 -2.90 -2.08 12.65
C ALA A 303 -2.84 -0.55 12.69
N LEU A 304 -2.29 0.00 13.79
CA LEU A 304 -2.14 1.44 13.96
C LEU A 304 -1.20 2.05 12.91
N VAL A 305 0.00 1.47 12.73
CA VAL A 305 1.02 1.99 11.80
C VAL A 305 0.54 1.85 10.35
N SER A 306 -0.11 0.74 9.99
CA SER A 306 -0.71 0.54 8.67
C SER A 306 -1.78 1.59 8.39
N SER A 307 -2.71 1.83 9.32
CA SER A 307 -3.75 2.85 9.17
C SER A 307 -3.19 4.27 9.03
N MET A 308 -2.18 4.61 9.84
CA MET A 308 -1.53 5.92 9.78
C MET A 308 -0.79 6.15 8.47
N ASN A 309 -0.04 5.14 8.01
CA ASN A 309 0.71 5.22 6.76
C ASN A 309 -0.22 5.21 5.53
N SER A 310 -1.36 4.49 5.55
CA SER A 310 -2.37 4.59 4.50
C SER A 310 -2.87 6.02 4.30
N GLY A 311 -3.15 6.75 5.39
CA GLY A 311 -3.54 8.16 5.29
C GLY A 311 -2.42 9.08 4.76
N ARG A 312 -1.15 8.81 5.10
CA ARG A 312 -0.01 9.57 4.58
C ARG A 312 0.24 9.28 3.09
N LEU A 313 0.09 8.02 2.69
CA LEU A 313 0.25 7.59 1.30
C LEU A 313 -0.86 8.17 0.41
N LEU A 314 -2.10 8.22 0.90
CA LEU A 314 -3.19 8.87 0.17
C LEU A 314 -2.90 10.35 -0.13
N ALA A 315 -2.33 11.08 0.84
CA ALA A 315 -1.89 12.47 0.64
C ALA A 315 -0.75 12.59 -0.40
N GLN A 316 -0.11 11.49 -0.78
CA GLN A 316 0.92 11.39 -1.82
C GLN A 316 0.38 10.76 -3.13
N ASN A 317 -0.94 10.75 -3.35
CA ASN A 317 -1.62 10.12 -4.48
C ASN A 317 -1.43 8.60 -4.56
N ILE A 318 -1.32 7.94 -3.43
CA ILE A 318 -1.17 6.47 -3.33
C ILE A 318 -2.31 5.95 -2.46
N LEU A 319 -3.26 5.28 -3.07
CA LEU A 319 -4.41 4.72 -2.38
C LEU A 319 -4.14 3.26 -2.03
N VAL A 320 -4.08 2.97 -0.75
CA VAL A 320 -3.86 1.61 -0.24
C VAL A 320 -5.22 0.95 0.01
N ARG A 321 -5.46 -0.17 -0.67
CA ARG A 321 -6.68 -0.97 -0.49
C ARG A 321 -6.52 -2.05 0.59
N HIS A 322 -5.34 -2.63 0.68
CA HIS A 322 -4.99 -3.61 1.71
C HIS A 322 -3.82 -3.07 2.56
N PRO A 323 -4.07 -2.57 3.78
CA PRO A 323 -3.04 -1.91 4.60
C PRO A 323 -1.80 -2.75 4.89
N ASP A 324 -1.98 -4.07 4.98
CA ASP A 324 -0.89 -5.02 5.26
C ASP A 324 0.13 -5.10 4.11
N THR A 325 -0.24 -4.70 2.89
CA THR A 325 0.64 -4.72 1.71
C THR A 325 1.64 -3.57 1.68
N ILE A 326 1.43 -2.50 2.48
CA ILE A 326 2.41 -1.39 2.59
C ILE A 326 3.77 -1.93 3.05
N GLU A 327 3.76 -2.76 4.07
CA GLU A 327 5.00 -3.34 4.59
C GLU A 327 5.63 -4.30 3.58
N THR A 328 4.80 -5.10 2.89
CA THR A 328 5.24 -6.02 1.85
C THR A 328 5.94 -5.27 0.70
N ALA A 329 5.45 -4.09 0.32
CA ALA A 329 6.12 -3.23 -0.66
C ALA A 329 7.55 -2.85 -0.22
N GLY A 330 7.79 -2.67 1.08
CA GLY A 330 9.12 -2.42 1.64
C GLY A 330 10.12 -3.57 1.47
N TYR A 331 9.63 -4.80 1.35
CA TYR A 331 10.44 -6.01 1.12
C TYR A 331 10.64 -6.34 -0.36
N MET A 332 10.05 -5.59 -1.28
CA MET A 332 10.08 -5.87 -2.71
C MET A 332 11.51 -5.99 -3.25
N ASN A 333 11.78 -7.08 -4.00
CA ASN A 333 13.05 -7.38 -4.65
C ASN A 333 13.00 -7.11 -6.15
N ILE A 334 11.84 -7.31 -6.77
CA ILE A 334 11.63 -7.17 -8.20
C ILE A 334 10.28 -6.52 -8.47
N LEU A 335 10.25 -5.60 -9.42
CA LEU A 335 9.04 -4.94 -9.90
C LEU A 335 8.90 -5.21 -11.40
N PHE A 336 7.87 -5.94 -11.77
CA PHE A 336 7.45 -6.06 -13.16
C PHE A 336 6.56 -4.88 -13.51
N SER A 337 7.06 -3.99 -14.36
CA SER A 337 6.37 -2.77 -14.72
C SER A 337 5.82 -2.86 -16.13
N ASP A 338 4.53 -2.56 -16.30
CA ASP A 338 4.01 -2.30 -17.64
C ASP A 338 4.65 -1.04 -18.22
N LYS A 339 4.73 -0.96 -19.55
CA LYS A 339 5.28 0.20 -20.26
C LYS A 339 4.31 1.38 -20.26
N THR A 340 3.11 1.13 -20.84
CA THR A 340 2.12 2.16 -21.16
C THR A 340 1.49 2.74 -19.90
N GLY A 341 1.43 4.07 -19.81
CA GLY A 341 0.84 4.75 -18.65
C GLY A 341 1.64 4.68 -17.35
N THR A 342 2.70 3.83 -17.28
CA THR A 342 3.57 3.67 -16.09
C THR A 342 4.96 4.22 -16.32
N ILE A 343 5.72 3.61 -17.25
CA ILE A 343 7.06 4.07 -17.67
C ILE A 343 6.91 5.25 -18.61
N THR A 344 5.92 5.19 -19.49
CA THR A 344 5.54 6.25 -20.41
C THR A 344 4.31 7.01 -19.89
N GLU A 345 4.00 8.13 -20.51
CA GLU A 345 2.86 8.98 -20.12
C GLU A 345 1.49 8.36 -20.40
N GLY A 346 1.44 7.33 -21.28
CA GLY A 346 0.20 6.70 -21.75
C GLY A 346 -0.59 7.58 -22.74
N LYS A 347 0.02 8.68 -23.19
CA LYS A 347 -0.55 9.63 -24.12
C LYS A 347 0.39 9.85 -25.30
N LEU A 348 -0.14 9.68 -26.52
CA LEU A 348 0.63 10.00 -27.71
C LEU A 348 0.87 11.51 -27.80
N SER A 349 2.10 11.90 -28.12
CA SER A 349 2.53 13.29 -28.31
C SER A 349 3.33 13.42 -29.59
N VAL A 350 3.23 14.59 -30.25
CA VAL A 350 4.11 14.95 -31.34
C VAL A 350 5.46 15.33 -30.74
N VAL A 351 6.56 14.71 -31.24
CA VAL A 351 7.91 14.92 -30.72
C VAL A 351 8.75 15.73 -31.69
N ASP A 352 8.80 15.28 -32.94
CA ASP A 352 9.64 15.88 -33.98
C ASP A 352 8.87 15.95 -35.32
N PHE A 353 9.39 16.79 -36.21
CA PHE A 353 9.01 16.86 -37.61
C PHE A 353 10.28 16.75 -38.45
N PHE A 354 10.24 16.07 -39.59
CA PHE A 354 11.34 16.13 -40.55
C PHE A 354 10.88 16.24 -41.97
N LEU A 355 11.70 16.91 -42.77
CA LEU A 355 11.47 17.11 -44.23
C LEU A 355 12.22 16.02 -45.01
N ALA A 356 11.86 15.91 -46.30
CA ALA A 356 12.49 14.94 -47.18
C ALA A 356 14.01 15.15 -47.36
N ASP A 357 14.50 16.38 -47.26
CA ASP A 357 15.91 16.73 -47.34
C ASP A 357 16.72 16.42 -46.06
N GLY A 358 16.05 15.95 -45.00
CA GLY A 358 16.64 15.62 -43.74
C GLY A 358 16.66 16.75 -42.72
N THR A 359 16.01 17.90 -43.01
CA THR A 359 15.83 18.97 -42.03
C THR A 359 14.90 18.49 -40.92
N LEU A 360 15.33 18.59 -39.66
CA LEU A 360 14.58 18.18 -38.46
C LEU A 360 14.13 19.41 -37.68
N TYR A 361 12.89 19.37 -37.16
CA TYR A 361 12.33 20.36 -36.25
C TYR A 361 11.77 19.68 -35.00
N ALA A 362 12.09 20.26 -33.85
CA ALA A 362 11.59 19.77 -32.58
C ALA A 362 10.18 20.30 -32.28
N ALA A 363 9.31 19.45 -31.76
CA ALA A 363 8.00 19.85 -31.25
C ALA A 363 8.02 20.12 -29.75
N THR A 364 8.95 19.53 -29.00
CA THR A 364 8.97 19.54 -27.52
C THR A 364 10.20 20.18 -26.91
N GLY A 365 11.20 20.60 -27.70
CA GLY A 365 12.45 21.15 -27.19
C GLY A 365 13.38 20.12 -26.48
N GLU A 366 13.07 18.84 -26.59
CA GLU A 366 13.88 17.74 -26.03
C GLU A 366 15.09 17.38 -26.91
N THR A 367 15.14 17.90 -28.12
CA THR A 367 16.24 17.70 -29.10
C THR A 367 16.96 18.99 -29.37
N ASP A 368 18.23 18.95 -29.79
CA ASP A 368 19.00 20.09 -30.25
C ASP A 368 18.51 20.65 -31.60
N ALA A 369 17.45 20.10 -32.15
CA ALA A 369 16.85 20.57 -33.41
C ALA A 369 16.15 21.91 -33.22
N PRO A 370 16.12 22.79 -34.28
CA PRO A 370 15.32 23.99 -34.24
C PRO A 370 13.84 23.73 -33.90
N ASP A 371 13.23 24.62 -33.13
CA ASP A 371 11.83 24.51 -32.77
C ASP A 371 10.90 24.64 -33.99
N PHE A 372 9.77 23.93 -33.99
CA PHE A 372 8.72 24.00 -35.02
C PHE A 372 8.34 25.47 -35.39
N ASP A 373 8.31 26.35 -34.39
CA ASP A 373 7.95 27.75 -34.60
C ASP A 373 8.98 28.55 -35.43
N THR A 374 10.18 27.98 -35.63
CA THR A 374 11.21 28.53 -36.49
C THR A 374 11.06 28.16 -37.97
N MET A 375 10.10 27.30 -38.31
CA MET A 375 9.78 27.01 -39.73
C MET A 375 9.39 28.29 -40.49
N SER A 376 9.62 28.31 -41.81
CA SER A 376 9.11 29.38 -42.66
C SER A 376 7.57 29.44 -42.60
N ASP A 377 7.01 30.65 -42.69
CA ASP A 377 5.54 30.83 -42.58
C ASP A 377 4.78 30.00 -43.61
N SER A 378 5.32 29.86 -44.83
CA SER A 378 4.72 29.07 -45.90
C SER A 378 4.66 27.57 -45.56
N LEU A 379 5.79 27.00 -45.10
CA LEU A 379 5.87 25.59 -44.71
C LEU A 379 4.99 25.30 -43.49
N LYS A 380 5.04 26.21 -42.48
CA LYS A 380 4.25 26.11 -41.29
C LYS A 380 2.75 26.10 -41.59
N ALA A 381 2.26 27.00 -42.46
CA ALA A 381 0.88 27.07 -42.88
C ALA A 381 0.41 25.76 -43.53
N GLU A 382 1.19 25.20 -44.45
CA GLU A 382 0.86 23.93 -45.13
C GLU A 382 0.82 22.76 -44.13
N MET A 383 1.74 22.73 -43.14
CA MET A 383 1.78 21.71 -42.09
C MET A 383 0.55 21.84 -41.17
N ILE A 384 0.20 23.06 -40.72
CA ILE A 384 -0.96 23.31 -39.87
C ILE A 384 -2.26 22.92 -40.57
N ASN A 385 -2.41 23.27 -41.86
CA ASN A 385 -3.56 22.86 -42.66
C ASN A 385 -3.63 21.34 -42.83
N GLY A 386 -2.55 20.69 -43.12
CA GLY A 386 -2.46 19.22 -43.24
C GLY A 386 -2.82 18.48 -41.97
N ILE A 387 -2.45 19.01 -40.79
CA ILE A 387 -2.79 18.47 -39.48
C ILE A 387 -4.23 18.83 -39.07
N GLY A 388 -4.60 20.09 -39.15
CA GLY A 388 -5.83 20.61 -38.59
C GLY A 388 -7.08 20.29 -39.42
N LEU A 389 -7.01 20.48 -40.76
CA LEU A 389 -8.16 20.18 -41.63
C LEU A 389 -8.45 18.68 -41.73
N ASN A 390 -7.37 17.87 -41.81
CA ASN A 390 -7.48 16.43 -41.87
C ASN A 390 -7.41 15.79 -40.48
N ASN A 391 -8.33 16.15 -39.59
CA ASN A 391 -8.39 15.68 -38.20
C ASN A 391 -9.83 15.28 -37.81
N ASP A 392 -9.99 14.21 -37.06
CA ASP A 392 -11.29 13.73 -36.56
C ASP A 392 -11.51 14.11 -35.07
N ALA A 393 -10.49 14.63 -34.38
CA ALA A 393 -10.62 15.16 -33.03
C ALA A 393 -11.18 16.61 -33.07
N MET A 394 -11.81 17.02 -31.99
CA MET A 394 -12.40 18.35 -31.78
C MET A 394 -11.83 19.01 -30.54
N VAL A 395 -11.78 20.32 -30.50
CA VAL A 395 -11.37 21.08 -29.31
C VAL A 395 -12.56 21.18 -28.36
N ALA A 396 -12.39 20.71 -27.14
CA ALA A 396 -13.32 20.87 -26.02
C ALA A 396 -12.56 21.24 -24.76
N ASP A 397 -12.98 22.29 -24.07
CA ASP A 397 -12.36 22.77 -22.81
C ASP A 397 -10.83 22.96 -22.90
N GLY A 398 -10.33 23.40 -24.07
CA GLY A 398 -8.90 23.64 -24.27
C GLY A 398 -8.04 22.38 -24.50
N SER A 399 -8.66 21.24 -24.76
CA SER A 399 -8.00 19.96 -25.06
C SER A 399 -8.60 19.29 -26.29
N ALA A 400 -7.85 18.39 -26.94
CA ALA A 400 -8.35 17.60 -28.06
C ALA A 400 -9.17 16.41 -27.57
N VAL A 401 -10.41 16.28 -28.04
CA VAL A 401 -11.34 15.19 -27.73
C VAL A 401 -11.72 14.43 -29.01
N GLY A 402 -11.63 13.11 -28.97
CA GLY A 402 -11.98 12.26 -30.13
C GLY A 402 -11.58 10.81 -29.88
N SER A 403 -12.05 9.88 -30.71
CA SER A 403 -11.75 8.45 -30.59
C SER A 403 -10.33 8.07 -31.04
N ASN A 404 -9.77 8.80 -32.03
CA ASN A 404 -8.45 8.50 -32.58
C ASN A 404 -7.34 9.19 -31.76
N ALA A 405 -6.49 8.41 -31.10
CA ALA A 405 -5.39 8.92 -30.27
C ALA A 405 -4.33 9.70 -31.08
N THR A 406 -4.08 9.33 -32.34
CA THR A 406 -3.14 10.04 -33.22
C THR A 406 -3.70 11.42 -33.56
N ASP A 407 -4.99 11.51 -33.88
CA ASP A 407 -5.67 12.77 -34.19
C ASP A 407 -5.74 13.71 -32.99
N ARG A 408 -5.96 13.14 -31.77
CA ARG A 408 -5.86 13.94 -30.53
C ARG A 408 -4.46 14.49 -30.34
N ALA A 409 -3.42 13.67 -30.50
CA ALA A 409 -2.04 14.11 -30.34
C ALA A 409 -1.66 15.25 -31.29
N LEU A 410 -2.08 15.16 -32.54
CA LEU A 410 -1.89 16.18 -33.53
C LEU A 410 -2.63 17.49 -33.21
N LEU A 411 -3.87 17.39 -32.77
CA LEU A 411 -4.68 18.57 -32.42
C LEU A 411 -4.20 19.19 -31.09
N ASP A 412 -3.83 18.40 -30.06
CA ASP A 412 -3.25 18.88 -28.81
C ASP A 412 -1.95 19.64 -29.05
N PHE A 413 -1.13 19.20 -30.01
CA PHE A 413 0.08 19.90 -30.42
C PHE A 413 -0.23 21.29 -30.94
N LEU A 414 -1.24 21.45 -31.82
CA LEU A 414 -1.65 22.74 -32.33
C LEU A 414 -2.27 23.63 -31.24
N ILE A 415 -3.10 23.07 -30.35
CA ILE A 415 -3.70 23.78 -29.21
C ILE A 415 -2.60 24.34 -28.31
N GLY A 416 -1.60 23.52 -27.93
CA GLY A 416 -0.51 23.90 -27.04
C GLY A 416 0.34 25.05 -27.59
N ARG A 417 0.37 25.24 -28.91
CA ARG A 417 1.08 26.33 -29.58
C ARG A 417 0.17 27.48 -30.04
N SER A 418 -1.12 27.43 -29.71
CA SER A 418 -2.12 28.39 -30.16
C SER A 418 -2.19 28.53 -31.70
N GLN A 419 -1.92 27.45 -32.42
CA GLN A 419 -1.89 27.38 -33.88
C GLN A 419 -3.21 26.74 -34.42
N LEU A 420 -4.34 27.34 -34.13
CA LEU A 420 -5.67 26.87 -34.58
C LEU A 420 -6.21 27.69 -35.76
N ASP A 421 -5.32 28.33 -36.54
CA ASP A 421 -5.71 29.17 -37.69
C ASP A 421 -5.93 28.33 -38.95
N PHE A 422 -6.94 27.44 -38.91
CA PHE A 422 -7.42 26.68 -40.06
C PHE A 422 -8.95 26.71 -40.09
N ASP A 423 -9.52 26.88 -41.30
CA ASP A 423 -10.98 26.99 -41.47
C ASP A 423 -11.60 25.68 -42.02
N THR A 424 -12.23 24.91 -41.15
CA THR A 424 -12.92 23.67 -41.52
C THR A 424 -14.11 23.88 -42.46
N ASN A 425 -14.65 25.10 -42.61
CA ASN A 425 -15.71 25.41 -43.54
C ASN A 425 -15.22 25.37 -45.00
N THR A 426 -13.94 25.31 -45.22
CA THR A 426 -13.33 25.15 -46.57
C THR A 426 -13.41 23.71 -47.08
N ILE A 427 -13.70 22.73 -46.23
CA ILE A 427 -13.75 21.31 -46.60
C ILE A 427 -14.95 21.02 -47.48
N THR A 428 -14.71 20.39 -48.63
CA THR A 428 -15.74 19.92 -49.57
C THR A 428 -15.94 18.41 -49.53
N GLU A 429 -14.85 17.64 -49.29
CA GLU A 429 -14.89 16.20 -49.24
C GLU A 429 -13.93 15.71 -48.12
N LYS A 430 -14.32 14.67 -47.37
CA LYS A 430 -13.51 14.07 -46.33
C LYS A 430 -13.56 12.55 -46.43
N GLN A 431 -12.41 11.93 -46.58
CA GLN A 431 -12.23 10.51 -46.50
C GLN A 431 -11.61 10.17 -45.15
N GLN A 432 -12.35 9.46 -44.31
CA GLN A 432 -11.85 9.00 -43.01
C GLN A 432 -10.76 7.94 -43.17
N PHE A 433 -9.96 7.77 -42.10
CA PHE A 433 -8.91 6.75 -42.05
C PHE A 433 -9.49 5.35 -42.28
N ASN A 434 -8.86 4.62 -43.22
CA ASN A 434 -9.20 3.24 -43.52
C ASN A 434 -7.99 2.35 -43.24
N SER A 435 -8.20 1.29 -42.49
CA SER A 435 -7.12 0.34 -42.12
C SER A 435 -6.57 -0.46 -43.32
N ALA A 436 -7.28 -0.56 -44.42
CA ALA A 436 -6.80 -1.21 -45.67
C ALA A 436 -5.89 -0.27 -46.47
N THR A 437 -6.24 1.01 -46.59
CA THR A 437 -5.48 2.03 -47.34
C THR A 437 -4.44 2.74 -46.49
N LYS A 438 -4.58 2.72 -45.16
CA LYS A 438 -3.67 3.34 -44.19
C LYS A 438 -3.51 4.86 -44.32
N PHE A 439 -4.48 5.57 -44.90
CA PHE A 439 -4.48 7.02 -44.92
C PHE A 439 -5.88 7.62 -44.77
N ALA A 440 -5.91 8.90 -44.46
CA ALA A 440 -7.10 9.74 -44.49
C ALA A 440 -6.83 10.96 -45.37
N SER A 441 -7.87 11.56 -46.00
CA SER A 441 -7.72 12.74 -46.81
C SER A 441 -8.90 13.72 -46.72
N VAL A 442 -8.63 14.99 -46.99
CA VAL A 442 -9.60 16.05 -46.97
C VAL A 442 -9.35 16.95 -48.18
N THR A 443 -10.41 17.26 -48.96
CA THR A 443 -10.36 18.18 -50.11
C THR A 443 -10.99 19.49 -49.72
N THR A 444 -10.36 20.59 -50.10
CA THR A 444 -10.80 21.95 -49.81
C THR A 444 -11.42 22.63 -51.05
N LYS A 445 -12.15 23.72 -50.86
CA LYS A 445 -12.85 24.45 -51.91
C LYS A 445 -11.94 24.98 -53.02
N ASP A 446 -10.68 25.23 -52.74
CA ASP A 446 -9.62 25.63 -53.67
C ASP A 446 -9.06 24.46 -54.49
N GLY A 447 -9.59 23.25 -54.29
CA GLY A 447 -9.20 22.05 -55.02
C GLY A 447 -7.95 21.35 -54.48
N LYS A 448 -7.34 21.81 -53.39
CA LYS A 448 -6.24 21.12 -52.73
C LYS A 448 -6.75 19.97 -51.91
N THR A 449 -6.00 18.86 -51.92
CA THR A 449 -6.29 17.70 -51.09
C THR A 449 -5.14 17.45 -50.15
N TYR A 450 -5.43 17.54 -48.83
CA TYR A 450 -4.48 17.15 -47.77
C TYR A 450 -4.67 15.70 -47.37
N SER A 451 -3.60 14.91 -47.46
CA SER A 451 -3.61 13.50 -47.07
C SER A 451 -2.63 13.24 -45.94
N LYS A 452 -3.03 12.43 -44.97
CA LYS A 452 -2.13 11.95 -43.89
C LYS A 452 -2.21 10.46 -43.76
N GLY A 453 -1.08 9.81 -43.56
CA GLY A 453 -1.03 8.34 -43.42
C GLY A 453 0.38 7.80 -43.27
N ALA A 454 0.49 6.47 -43.23
CA ALA A 454 1.75 5.80 -43.12
C ALA A 454 2.62 6.05 -44.36
N PRO A 455 3.90 6.46 -44.21
CA PRO A 455 4.76 6.85 -45.32
C PRO A 455 4.82 5.82 -46.44
N GLU A 456 4.94 4.54 -46.10
CA GLU A 456 5.04 3.43 -47.05
C GLU A 456 3.81 3.25 -47.94
N PHE A 457 2.67 3.80 -47.55
CA PHE A 457 1.43 3.71 -48.31
C PHE A 457 1.13 4.97 -49.13
N ILE A 458 1.39 6.16 -48.58
CA ILE A 458 0.96 7.41 -49.24
C ILE A 458 2.03 8.08 -50.07
N LEU A 459 3.31 7.71 -49.91
CA LEU A 459 4.43 8.24 -50.73
C LEU A 459 4.58 7.57 -52.10
N ASN A 460 3.78 6.54 -52.38
CA ASN A 460 3.72 5.96 -53.69
C ASN A 460 3.25 7.06 -54.68
N ASP A 461 3.95 7.19 -55.79
CA ASP A 461 3.68 8.23 -56.80
C ASP A 461 3.91 9.68 -56.30
N CYS A 462 4.70 9.88 -55.25
CA CYS A 462 5.11 11.21 -54.80
C CYS A 462 6.45 11.60 -55.48
N TYR A 463 6.40 12.68 -56.26
CA TYR A 463 7.55 13.14 -57.04
C TYR A 463 8.12 14.47 -56.56
N TYR A 464 7.46 15.10 -55.60
CA TYR A 464 7.82 16.41 -55.07
C TYR A 464 7.78 16.45 -53.55
N TYR A 465 8.56 17.37 -52.99
CA TYR A 465 8.53 17.67 -51.54
C TYR A 465 8.65 19.19 -51.33
N LEU A 466 8.33 19.69 -50.12
CA LEU A 466 8.61 21.06 -49.69
C LEU A 466 9.95 21.10 -48.97
N ASP A 467 10.80 22.07 -49.36
CA ASP A 467 12.04 22.38 -48.66
C ASP A 467 11.79 23.23 -47.39
N LYS A 468 12.83 23.58 -46.65
CA LYS A 468 12.78 24.38 -45.43
C LYS A 468 12.12 25.77 -45.63
N ASP A 469 12.18 26.32 -46.84
CA ASP A 469 11.60 27.62 -47.20
C ASP A 469 10.14 27.47 -47.70
N GLY A 470 9.61 26.25 -47.77
CA GLY A 470 8.29 25.95 -48.26
C GLY A 470 8.16 25.92 -49.80
N ASN A 471 9.27 25.80 -50.53
CA ASN A 471 9.30 25.72 -52.00
C ASN A 471 9.20 24.26 -52.47
N LYS A 472 8.46 24.03 -53.53
CA LYS A 472 8.32 22.70 -54.16
C LYS A 472 9.62 22.31 -54.89
N GLN A 473 10.15 21.15 -54.48
CA GLN A 473 11.39 20.56 -55.02
C GLN A 473 11.12 19.16 -55.57
N ASN A 474 11.98 18.66 -56.47
CA ASN A 474 11.90 17.33 -57.01
C ASN A 474 12.38 16.28 -55.96
N PHE A 475 11.59 15.23 -55.76
CA PHE A 475 11.92 14.12 -54.83
C PHE A 475 12.81 13.10 -55.57
N THR A 476 14.11 13.42 -55.71
CA THR A 476 15.10 12.59 -56.41
C THR A 476 15.42 11.30 -55.65
N ASP A 477 16.02 10.30 -56.34
CA ASP A 477 16.35 9.02 -55.75
C ASP A 477 17.36 9.15 -54.58
N ASP A 478 18.31 10.09 -54.67
CA ASP A 478 19.26 10.40 -53.58
C ASP A 478 18.55 10.93 -52.32
N ILE A 479 17.57 11.81 -52.51
CA ILE A 479 16.78 12.38 -51.42
C ILE A 479 15.86 11.31 -50.82
N LYS A 480 15.27 10.43 -51.68
CA LYS A 480 14.47 9.28 -51.23
C LYS A 480 15.29 8.30 -50.36
N ALA A 481 16.52 8.01 -50.78
CA ALA A 481 17.40 7.15 -50.00
C ALA A 481 17.73 7.73 -48.62
N ARG A 482 18.09 9.01 -48.54
CA ARG A 482 18.31 9.72 -47.27
C ARG A 482 17.08 9.82 -46.42
N PHE A 483 15.93 10.07 -46.99
CA PHE A 483 14.64 10.08 -46.35
C PHE A 483 14.31 8.71 -45.74
N GLN A 484 14.57 7.59 -46.44
CA GLN A 484 14.36 6.26 -45.92
C GLN A 484 15.29 5.94 -44.75
N GLU A 485 16.57 6.35 -44.83
CA GLU A 485 17.53 6.20 -43.74
C GLU A 485 17.05 6.94 -42.48
N LEU A 486 16.64 8.21 -42.61
CA LEU A 486 16.11 9.02 -41.51
C LEU A 486 14.79 8.44 -40.94
N SER A 487 13.92 7.99 -41.81
CA SER A 487 12.67 7.32 -41.39
C SER A 487 12.94 6.06 -40.58
N LEU A 488 13.93 5.25 -40.98
CA LEU A 488 14.35 4.08 -40.23
C LEU A 488 14.97 4.46 -38.87
N GLU A 489 15.80 5.51 -38.85
CA GLU A 489 16.38 6.03 -37.60
C GLU A 489 15.29 6.46 -36.62
N GLN A 490 14.30 7.24 -37.06
CA GLN A 490 13.19 7.69 -36.21
C GLN A 490 12.30 6.51 -35.78
N ALA A 491 12.04 5.56 -36.65
CA ALA A 491 11.31 4.34 -36.30
C ALA A 491 12.04 3.51 -35.23
N ASN A 492 13.39 3.43 -35.29
CA ASN A 492 14.23 2.76 -34.27
C ASN A 492 14.22 3.51 -32.92
N ARG A 493 13.87 4.81 -32.89
CA ARG A 493 13.61 5.61 -31.67
C ARG A 493 12.18 5.44 -31.16
N SER A 494 11.45 4.45 -31.65
CA SER A 494 10.05 4.14 -31.28
C SER A 494 9.02 5.21 -31.73
N MET A 495 9.38 6.00 -32.75
CA MET A 495 8.46 6.97 -33.32
C MET A 495 7.48 6.31 -34.28
N ARG A 496 6.22 6.67 -34.18
CA ARG A 496 5.21 6.43 -35.20
C ARG A 496 5.33 7.56 -36.22
N LEU A 497 5.61 7.23 -37.46
CA LEU A 497 5.77 8.18 -38.54
C LEU A 497 4.42 8.40 -39.27
N LEU A 498 4.08 9.64 -39.46
CA LEU A 498 2.87 10.05 -40.19
C LEU A 498 3.24 11.06 -41.26
N ALA A 499 3.18 10.64 -42.50
CA ALA A 499 3.42 11.56 -43.62
C ALA A 499 2.23 12.45 -43.90
N ILE A 500 2.51 13.73 -44.20
CA ILE A 500 1.51 14.74 -44.56
C ILE A 500 1.82 15.21 -45.99
N LEU A 501 0.85 15.04 -46.85
CA LEU A 501 0.94 15.42 -48.26
C LEU A 501 -0.09 16.47 -48.60
N ASN A 502 0.25 17.29 -49.59
CA ASN A 502 -0.65 18.16 -50.29
C ASN A 502 -0.70 17.69 -51.76
N THR A 503 -1.90 17.58 -52.33
CA THR A 503 -2.10 17.30 -53.75
C THR A 503 -2.79 18.51 -54.35
N ASP A 504 -2.12 19.14 -55.35
CA ASP A 504 -2.64 20.26 -56.14
C ASP A 504 -2.69 19.82 -57.60
N GLY A 505 -3.90 19.65 -58.11
CA GLY A 505 -4.09 19.02 -59.41
C GLY A 505 -3.64 17.55 -59.43
N ASN A 506 -2.59 17.24 -60.21
CA ASN A 506 -2.03 15.89 -60.30
C ASN A 506 -0.73 15.72 -59.48
N ASP A 507 -0.23 16.79 -58.88
CA ASP A 507 1.08 16.78 -58.19
C ASP A 507 0.93 16.46 -56.72
N LYS A 508 1.46 15.29 -56.30
CA LYS A 508 1.59 14.92 -54.91
C LYS A 508 2.90 15.50 -54.35
N VAL A 509 2.77 16.33 -53.36
CA VAL A 509 3.89 17.01 -52.68
C VAL A 509 3.96 16.61 -51.22
N LEU A 510 5.07 16.02 -50.80
CA LEU A 510 5.33 15.72 -49.39
C LEU A 510 5.62 17.04 -48.64
N ILE A 511 4.79 17.37 -47.67
CA ILE A 511 5.00 18.51 -46.77
C ILE A 511 6.04 18.16 -45.74
N GLY A 512 5.90 17.01 -45.06
CA GLY A 512 6.82 16.49 -44.09
C GLY A 512 6.27 15.27 -43.35
N ILE A 513 7.06 14.78 -42.41
CA ILE A 513 6.74 13.67 -41.54
C ILE A 513 6.57 14.17 -40.11
N VAL A 514 5.48 13.81 -39.49
CA VAL A 514 5.23 14.01 -38.07
C VAL A 514 5.68 12.75 -37.31
N CYS A 515 6.53 12.90 -36.33
CA CYS A 515 6.98 11.83 -35.42
C CYS A 515 6.18 11.88 -34.14
N ILE A 516 5.47 10.80 -33.86
CA ILE A 516 4.55 10.69 -32.73
C ILE A 516 4.97 9.50 -31.87
N ARG A 517 5.06 9.69 -30.56
CA ARG A 517 5.28 8.58 -29.62
C ARG A 517 4.56 8.82 -28.30
N ASP A 518 4.52 7.79 -27.49
CA ASP A 518 4.22 7.85 -26.06
C ASP A 518 5.53 8.12 -25.31
N ASN A 519 5.67 9.31 -24.76
CA ASN A 519 6.93 9.78 -24.17
C ASN A 519 7.27 9.06 -22.86
N VAL A 520 8.55 8.80 -22.64
CA VAL A 520 9.06 8.35 -21.36
C VAL A 520 8.91 9.47 -20.34
N ARG A 521 8.36 9.17 -19.17
CA ARG A 521 8.20 10.18 -18.11
C ARG A 521 9.56 10.74 -17.68
N SER A 522 9.67 12.03 -17.51
CA SER A 522 10.94 12.71 -17.17
C SER A 522 11.58 12.23 -15.86
N SER A 523 10.77 11.81 -14.87
CA SER A 523 11.24 11.33 -13.58
C SER A 523 11.69 9.87 -13.59
N ILE A 524 11.41 9.10 -14.66
CA ILE A 524 11.51 7.62 -14.64
C ILE A 524 12.95 7.15 -14.44
N LYS A 525 13.91 7.78 -15.10
CA LYS A 525 15.33 7.38 -15.01
C LYS A 525 15.86 7.49 -13.58
N GLN A 526 15.58 8.59 -12.91
CA GLN A 526 15.98 8.81 -11.52
C GLN A 526 15.29 7.80 -10.59
N THR A 527 13.99 7.53 -10.81
CA THR A 527 13.23 6.55 -10.04
C THR A 527 13.81 5.14 -10.21
N VAL A 528 14.12 4.71 -11.45
CA VAL A 528 14.74 3.40 -11.72
C VAL A 528 16.12 3.31 -11.06
N GLU A 529 16.93 4.35 -11.11
CA GLU A 529 18.23 4.41 -10.42
C GLU A 529 18.06 4.26 -8.91
N THR A 530 17.10 4.95 -8.31
CA THR A 530 16.81 4.86 -6.87
C THR A 530 16.32 3.47 -6.50
N MET A 531 15.40 2.89 -7.27
CA MET A 531 14.89 1.53 -7.05
C MET A 531 16.03 0.48 -7.15
N ASN A 532 16.87 0.57 -8.16
CA ASN A 532 18.03 -0.33 -8.31
C ASN A 532 19.01 -0.17 -7.13
N ARG A 533 19.31 1.06 -6.68
CA ARG A 533 20.12 1.32 -5.49
C ARG A 533 19.49 0.75 -4.23
N ALA A 534 18.17 0.80 -4.13
CA ALA A 534 17.39 0.18 -3.08
C ALA A 534 17.34 -1.35 -3.17
N GLY A 535 17.95 -1.97 -4.19
CA GLY A 535 17.96 -3.41 -4.41
C GLY A 535 16.64 -3.94 -4.97
N VAL A 536 15.84 -3.10 -5.60
CA VAL A 536 14.62 -3.46 -6.31
C VAL A 536 14.90 -3.47 -7.80
N GLN A 537 14.95 -4.64 -8.40
CA GLN A 537 15.13 -4.80 -9.85
C GLN A 537 13.85 -4.36 -10.58
N VAL A 538 13.96 -3.44 -11.53
CA VAL A 538 12.84 -3.03 -12.38
C VAL A 538 12.94 -3.79 -13.71
N VAL A 539 11.87 -4.48 -14.08
CA VAL A 539 11.73 -5.25 -15.33
C VAL A 539 10.53 -4.69 -16.10
N MET A 540 10.76 -4.23 -17.32
CA MET A 540 9.69 -3.77 -18.19
C MET A 540 9.05 -4.95 -18.92
N VAL A 541 7.70 -5.04 -18.87
CA VAL A 541 6.93 -6.08 -19.57
C VAL A 541 5.92 -5.39 -20.49
N THR A 542 6.02 -5.64 -21.80
CA THR A 542 5.21 -4.93 -22.80
C THR A 542 4.82 -5.80 -23.99
N GLY A 543 3.66 -5.52 -24.58
CA GLY A 543 3.23 -6.11 -25.85
C GLY A 543 3.96 -5.57 -27.09
N ASP A 544 4.80 -4.52 -26.94
CA ASP A 544 5.54 -3.91 -28.05
C ASP A 544 6.59 -4.84 -28.66
N ARG A 545 7.06 -4.45 -29.86
CA ARG A 545 8.20 -5.11 -30.52
C ARG A 545 9.48 -4.92 -29.72
N LYS A 546 10.44 -5.87 -29.87
CA LYS A 546 11.71 -5.90 -29.13
C LYS A 546 12.52 -4.60 -29.28
N GLU A 547 12.58 -4.06 -30.51
CA GLU A 547 13.33 -2.85 -30.84
C GLU A 547 12.77 -1.63 -30.09
N THR A 548 11.45 -1.45 -30.13
CA THR A 548 10.74 -0.40 -29.43
C THR A 548 10.92 -0.52 -27.91
N ALA A 549 10.76 -1.72 -27.38
CA ALA A 549 10.90 -1.98 -25.95
C ALA A 549 12.33 -1.68 -25.45
N VAL A 550 13.35 -2.09 -26.21
CA VAL A 550 14.77 -1.81 -25.88
C VAL A 550 15.06 -0.32 -25.90
N ALA A 551 14.55 0.42 -26.91
CA ALA A 551 14.78 1.86 -27.01
C ALA A 551 14.23 2.61 -25.78
N ILE A 552 12.97 2.31 -25.40
CA ILE A 552 12.32 2.90 -24.23
C ILE A 552 13.04 2.48 -22.93
N ALA A 553 13.41 1.20 -22.81
CA ALA A 553 14.09 0.71 -21.61
C ALA A 553 15.48 1.33 -21.41
N LYS A 554 16.19 1.64 -22.51
CA LYS A 554 17.47 2.39 -22.45
C LYS A 554 17.25 3.84 -22.00
N GLU A 555 16.25 4.51 -22.56
CA GLU A 555 15.91 5.88 -22.19
C GLU A 555 15.46 5.97 -20.72
N ALA A 556 14.67 4.98 -20.25
CA ALA A 556 14.23 4.84 -18.87
C ALA A 556 15.34 4.41 -17.89
N GLY A 557 16.55 4.05 -18.37
CA GLY A 557 17.65 3.58 -17.52
C GLY A 557 17.46 2.16 -16.97
N ILE A 558 16.54 1.37 -17.53
CA ILE A 558 16.28 -0.03 -17.14
C ILE A 558 17.36 -0.93 -17.76
N VAL A 559 17.69 -0.70 -19.04
CA VAL A 559 18.77 -1.38 -19.76
C VAL A 559 19.98 -0.46 -19.78
N THR A 560 21.07 -0.86 -19.10
CA THR A 560 22.29 -0.05 -18.94
C THR A 560 23.58 -0.77 -19.33
N GLY A 561 23.55 -2.10 -19.40
CA GLY A 561 24.72 -2.96 -19.60
C GLY A 561 24.58 -3.97 -20.72
N GLN A 562 25.74 -4.52 -21.15
CA GLN A 562 25.77 -5.56 -22.20
C GLN A 562 25.24 -6.93 -21.71
N ASN A 563 25.18 -7.13 -20.38
CA ASN A 563 24.69 -8.36 -19.77
C ASN A 563 23.20 -8.31 -19.43
N ASP A 564 22.52 -7.21 -19.75
CA ASP A 564 21.10 -7.04 -19.51
C ASP A 564 20.30 -7.90 -20.48
N LEU A 565 19.47 -8.80 -19.92
CA LEU A 565 18.70 -9.76 -20.71
C LEU A 565 17.39 -9.14 -21.19
N VAL A 566 17.14 -9.28 -22.49
CA VAL A 566 15.91 -8.87 -23.15
C VAL A 566 15.31 -10.07 -23.89
N LEU A 567 14.13 -10.50 -23.49
CA LEU A 567 13.42 -11.64 -24.09
C LEU A 567 12.17 -11.20 -24.84
N THR A 568 11.83 -11.93 -25.90
CA THR A 568 10.50 -11.91 -26.50
C THR A 568 9.61 -12.97 -25.83
N HIS A 569 8.29 -12.93 -26.09
CA HIS A 569 7.37 -14.00 -25.69
C HIS A 569 7.87 -15.37 -26.12
N ASP A 570 8.29 -15.52 -27.39
CA ASP A 570 8.73 -16.79 -27.96
C ASP A 570 10.00 -17.30 -27.25
N GLU A 571 10.98 -16.41 -27.00
CA GLU A 571 12.21 -16.70 -26.28
C GLU A 571 11.90 -17.09 -24.81
N LEU A 572 10.98 -16.39 -24.16
CA LEU A 572 10.54 -16.67 -22.78
C LEU A 572 9.82 -18.02 -22.69
N SER A 573 8.95 -18.31 -23.65
CA SER A 573 8.16 -19.56 -23.70
C SER A 573 9.03 -20.78 -23.97
N ALA A 574 10.16 -20.62 -24.67
CA ALA A 574 11.12 -21.68 -24.93
C ALA A 574 11.94 -22.09 -23.70
N LEU A 575 12.02 -21.24 -22.66
CA LEU A 575 12.74 -21.53 -21.43
C LEU A 575 11.94 -22.48 -20.54
N SER A 576 12.60 -23.43 -19.94
CA SER A 576 12.06 -24.18 -18.78
C SER A 576 11.99 -23.27 -17.54
N ASP A 577 11.22 -23.67 -16.55
CA ASP A 577 11.10 -22.88 -15.31
C ASP A 577 12.42 -22.77 -14.54
N GLN A 578 13.30 -23.78 -14.65
CA GLN A 578 14.63 -23.71 -14.06
C GLN A 578 15.54 -22.71 -14.78
N GLU A 579 15.52 -22.69 -16.10
CA GLU A 579 16.28 -21.72 -16.88
C GLU A 579 15.78 -20.31 -16.69
N LEU A 580 14.46 -20.12 -16.62
CA LEU A 580 13.85 -18.82 -16.32
C LEU A 580 14.33 -18.32 -14.96
N LYS A 581 14.30 -19.14 -13.91
CA LYS A 581 14.77 -18.75 -12.58
C LYS A 581 16.25 -18.38 -12.55
N GLN A 582 17.10 -19.04 -13.35
CA GLN A 582 18.51 -18.70 -13.46
C GLN A 582 18.74 -17.35 -14.18
N GLN A 583 17.92 -17.05 -15.17
CA GLN A 583 18.04 -15.83 -15.98
C GLN A 583 17.33 -14.61 -15.36
N LEU A 584 16.36 -14.83 -14.47
CA LEU A 584 15.54 -13.78 -13.88
C LEU A 584 16.35 -12.63 -13.24
N PRO A 585 17.47 -12.84 -12.53
CA PRO A 585 18.26 -11.75 -11.98
C PRO A 585 18.87 -10.80 -13.01
N HIS A 586 19.01 -11.24 -14.27
CA HIS A 586 19.56 -10.46 -15.39
C HIS A 586 18.47 -9.90 -16.31
N LEU A 587 17.22 -10.34 -16.14
CA LEU A 587 16.10 -9.94 -16.98
C LEU A 587 15.77 -8.46 -16.77
N LYS A 588 15.68 -7.71 -17.86
CA LYS A 588 15.35 -6.27 -17.86
C LYS A 588 14.10 -5.96 -18.67
N VAL A 589 13.85 -6.71 -19.74
CA VAL A 589 12.72 -6.46 -20.64
C VAL A 589 12.12 -7.76 -21.13
N VAL A 590 10.80 -7.85 -21.12
CA VAL A 590 10.02 -8.85 -21.85
C VAL A 590 9.14 -8.12 -22.85
N SER A 591 9.38 -8.38 -24.15
CA SER A 591 8.69 -7.79 -25.28
C SER A 591 7.69 -8.76 -25.91
N ARG A 592 6.64 -8.26 -26.58
CA ARG A 592 5.51 -9.04 -27.10
C ARG A 592 4.87 -9.96 -26.06
N ALA A 593 4.92 -9.53 -24.79
CA ALA A 593 4.44 -10.31 -23.67
C ALA A 593 2.92 -10.54 -23.76
N LEU A 594 2.50 -11.75 -23.44
CA LEU A 594 1.10 -12.12 -23.25
C LEU A 594 0.73 -12.03 -21.76
N PRO A 595 -0.57 -11.95 -21.40
CA PRO A 595 -1.00 -11.90 -20.01
C PRO A 595 -0.48 -13.05 -19.14
N MET A 596 -0.38 -14.26 -19.72
CA MET A 596 0.14 -15.44 -19.01
C MET A 596 1.64 -15.33 -18.71
N ASP A 597 2.41 -14.62 -19.52
CA ASP A 597 3.85 -14.40 -19.27
C ASP A 597 4.05 -13.58 -17.99
N LYS A 598 3.23 -12.56 -17.78
CA LYS A 598 3.24 -11.71 -16.57
C LYS A 598 3.07 -12.56 -15.31
N LYS A 599 2.09 -13.47 -15.32
CA LYS A 599 1.85 -14.40 -14.20
C LYS A 599 3.02 -15.37 -13.99
N ARG A 600 3.55 -15.97 -15.06
CA ARG A 600 4.69 -16.90 -15.01
C ARG A 600 5.96 -16.25 -14.42
N LEU A 601 6.23 -15.00 -14.78
CA LEU A 601 7.34 -14.22 -14.24
C LEU A 601 7.21 -13.99 -12.73
N ILE A 602 6.00 -13.66 -12.26
CA ILE A 602 5.71 -13.48 -10.83
C ILE A 602 5.94 -14.79 -10.08
N GLU A 603 5.39 -15.92 -10.58
CA GLU A 603 5.54 -17.24 -9.97
C GLU A 603 7.02 -17.63 -9.90
N ALA A 604 7.79 -17.41 -10.98
CA ALA A 604 9.23 -17.67 -11.01
C ALA A 604 10.01 -16.83 -9.98
N ALA A 605 9.63 -15.57 -9.76
CA ALA A 605 10.24 -14.72 -8.74
C ALA A 605 9.91 -15.20 -7.32
N GLN A 606 8.64 -15.55 -7.07
CA GLN A 606 8.17 -16.06 -5.78
C GLN A 606 8.85 -17.40 -5.42
N ASP A 607 9.07 -18.28 -6.39
CA ASP A 607 9.79 -19.53 -6.20
C ASP A 607 11.28 -19.33 -5.83
N LEU A 608 11.85 -18.17 -6.14
CA LEU A 608 13.17 -17.72 -5.69
C LEU A 608 13.13 -17.01 -4.33
N ASP A 609 12.03 -17.09 -3.59
CA ASP A 609 11.81 -16.35 -2.35
C ASP A 609 11.92 -14.81 -2.50
N MET A 610 11.76 -14.28 -3.71
CA MET A 610 11.71 -12.86 -3.97
C MET A 610 10.29 -12.33 -3.70
N VAL A 611 10.20 -11.10 -3.21
CA VAL A 611 8.94 -10.37 -3.12
C VAL A 611 8.73 -9.65 -4.46
N ALA A 612 7.72 -10.06 -5.20
CA ALA A 612 7.42 -9.57 -6.53
C ALA A 612 6.31 -8.52 -6.51
N GLY A 613 6.61 -7.34 -7.07
CA GLY A 613 5.61 -6.32 -7.40
C GLY A 613 5.21 -6.41 -8.88
N MET A 614 3.97 -6.05 -9.19
CA MET A 614 3.45 -5.97 -10.55
C MET A 614 2.66 -4.68 -10.75
N THR A 615 2.91 -3.97 -11.86
CA THR A 615 2.04 -2.86 -12.28
C THR A 615 1.15 -3.29 -13.44
N GLY A 616 -0.05 -2.74 -13.52
CA GLY A 616 -0.95 -2.94 -14.63
C GLY A 616 -2.11 -1.95 -14.62
N ASP A 617 -2.73 -1.73 -15.77
CA ASP A 617 -3.85 -0.80 -15.95
C ASP A 617 -5.05 -1.45 -16.67
N GLY A 618 -4.83 -2.60 -17.32
CA GLY A 618 -5.81 -3.30 -18.12
C GLY A 618 -6.47 -4.50 -17.44
N VAL A 619 -7.58 -4.96 -18.00
CA VAL A 619 -8.26 -6.21 -17.60
C VAL A 619 -7.32 -7.40 -17.71
N ASN A 620 -6.46 -7.40 -18.73
CA ASN A 620 -5.49 -8.47 -19.01
C ASN A 620 -4.41 -8.61 -17.92
N ASP A 621 -4.19 -7.56 -17.13
CA ASP A 621 -3.20 -7.53 -16.05
C ASP A 621 -3.76 -8.05 -14.73
N SER A 622 -5.07 -8.10 -14.57
CA SER A 622 -5.73 -8.44 -13.31
C SER A 622 -5.31 -9.78 -12.71
N PRO A 623 -5.12 -10.88 -13.49
CA PRO A 623 -4.61 -12.13 -12.93
C PRO A 623 -3.18 -12.00 -12.39
N ALA A 624 -2.33 -11.22 -13.06
CA ALA A 624 -0.95 -10.97 -12.64
C ALA A 624 -0.91 -10.06 -11.38
N LEU A 625 -1.71 -8.99 -11.36
CA LEU A 625 -1.85 -8.10 -10.20
C LEU A 625 -2.27 -8.87 -8.95
N LYS A 626 -3.26 -9.77 -9.07
CA LYS A 626 -3.74 -10.61 -7.95
C LYS A 626 -2.72 -11.67 -7.50
N SER A 627 -1.87 -12.15 -8.40
CA SER A 627 -0.85 -13.18 -8.12
C SER A 627 0.40 -12.59 -7.48
N ALA A 628 0.70 -11.32 -7.70
CA ALA A 628 1.86 -10.63 -7.13
C ALA A 628 1.80 -10.57 -5.60
N ASP A 629 2.95 -10.42 -4.95
CA ASP A 629 3.00 -10.12 -3.51
C ASP A 629 2.49 -8.70 -3.23
N VAL A 630 2.67 -7.77 -4.19
CA VAL A 630 2.07 -6.44 -4.20
C VAL A 630 1.64 -6.06 -5.61
N GLY A 631 0.34 -5.97 -5.84
CA GLY A 631 -0.24 -5.49 -7.09
C GLY A 631 -0.42 -3.96 -7.05
N PHE A 632 0.10 -3.26 -8.06
CA PHE A 632 -0.06 -1.82 -8.24
C PHE A 632 -0.89 -1.55 -9.49
N SER A 633 -2.09 -0.98 -9.36
CA SER A 633 -2.82 -0.47 -10.51
C SER A 633 -2.61 1.02 -10.68
N MET A 634 -2.76 1.49 -11.93
CA MET A 634 -2.75 2.92 -12.23
C MET A 634 -4.13 3.54 -11.94
N GLY A 635 -4.17 4.83 -11.61
CA GLY A 635 -5.39 5.55 -11.30
C GLY A 635 -6.37 5.59 -12.48
N ASP A 636 -5.82 5.74 -13.70
CA ASP A 636 -6.58 5.73 -14.96
C ASP A 636 -6.84 4.30 -15.48
N GLY A 637 -6.36 3.27 -14.76
CA GLY A 637 -6.58 1.87 -15.11
C GLY A 637 -8.05 1.47 -14.99
N THR A 638 -8.39 0.35 -15.65
CA THR A 638 -9.74 -0.22 -15.60
C THR A 638 -10.15 -0.55 -14.15
N GLU A 639 -11.43 -0.51 -13.87
CA GLU A 639 -11.96 -0.83 -12.54
C GLU A 639 -11.52 -2.22 -12.08
N VAL A 640 -11.49 -3.19 -12.99
CA VAL A 640 -11.04 -4.56 -12.71
C VAL A 640 -9.57 -4.62 -12.29
N ALA A 641 -8.70 -3.88 -12.97
CA ALA A 641 -7.30 -3.80 -12.60
C ALA A 641 -7.14 -3.14 -11.21
N ARG A 642 -7.89 -2.06 -10.95
CA ARG A 642 -7.89 -1.41 -9.63
C ARG A 642 -8.41 -2.33 -8.52
N GLU A 643 -9.45 -3.13 -8.79
CA GLU A 643 -9.96 -4.11 -7.82
C GLU A 643 -9.00 -5.29 -7.57
N ALA A 644 -8.30 -5.74 -8.59
CA ALA A 644 -7.32 -6.82 -8.49
C ALA A 644 -6.02 -6.38 -7.78
N SER A 645 -5.80 -5.08 -7.61
CA SER A 645 -4.57 -4.53 -7.03
C SER A 645 -4.67 -4.29 -5.52
N ASP A 646 -3.53 -4.27 -4.85
CA ASP A 646 -3.41 -3.93 -3.43
C ASP A 646 -3.28 -2.42 -3.20
N ILE A 647 -2.64 -1.74 -4.15
CA ILE A 647 -2.33 -0.31 -4.09
C ILE A 647 -2.67 0.33 -5.43
N VAL A 648 -3.40 1.44 -5.41
CA VAL A 648 -3.74 2.24 -6.59
C VAL A 648 -2.89 3.50 -6.64
N ILE A 649 -2.19 3.72 -7.74
CA ILE A 649 -1.31 4.87 -7.99
C ILE A 649 -2.09 5.95 -8.73
N LEU A 650 -2.70 6.90 -8.00
CA LEU A 650 -3.65 7.88 -8.54
C LEU A 650 -3.05 8.84 -9.58
N ASN A 651 -1.75 9.06 -9.54
CA ASN A 651 -1.02 9.91 -10.49
C ASN A 651 -0.28 9.13 -11.59
N ASN A 652 -0.50 7.83 -11.68
CA ASN A 652 0.11 6.92 -12.66
C ASN A 652 1.64 6.95 -12.71
N SER A 653 2.31 7.32 -11.62
CA SER A 653 3.77 7.54 -11.60
C SER A 653 4.52 6.43 -10.86
N LEU A 654 5.56 5.87 -11.49
CA LEU A 654 6.48 4.94 -10.84
C LEU A 654 7.16 5.54 -9.60
N THR A 655 7.33 6.87 -9.55
CA THR A 655 7.86 7.59 -8.37
C THR A 655 6.95 7.39 -7.14
N SER A 656 5.65 7.20 -7.33
CA SER A 656 4.74 6.88 -6.24
C SER A 656 4.94 5.44 -5.73
N ILE A 657 5.31 4.50 -6.61
CA ILE A 657 5.70 3.15 -6.19
C ILE A 657 7.01 3.18 -5.39
N GLU A 658 8.00 3.98 -5.81
CA GLU A 658 9.22 4.24 -5.04
C GLU A 658 8.90 4.74 -3.63
N LYS A 659 7.96 5.69 -3.51
CA LYS A 659 7.47 6.15 -2.20
C LYS A 659 6.79 5.04 -1.41
N ALA A 660 5.95 4.21 -2.04
CA ALA A 660 5.33 3.08 -1.35
C ALA A 660 6.39 2.13 -0.76
N VAL A 661 7.47 1.85 -1.50
CA VAL A 661 8.63 1.08 -0.99
C VAL A 661 9.29 1.77 0.20
N LEU A 662 9.52 3.08 0.13
CA LEU A 662 10.12 3.86 1.22
C LEU A 662 9.24 3.82 2.48
N TYR A 663 7.93 4.00 2.34
CA TYR A 663 6.98 3.92 3.46
C TYR A 663 6.90 2.51 4.04
N GLY A 664 6.92 1.47 3.21
CA GLY A 664 6.97 0.08 3.66
C GLY A 664 8.22 -0.23 4.49
N ARG A 665 9.38 0.26 4.05
CA ARG A 665 10.65 0.16 4.80
C ARG A 665 10.60 0.92 6.11
N THR A 666 10.06 2.13 6.10
CA THR A 666 9.87 2.94 7.32
C THR A 666 8.98 2.20 8.32
N MET A 667 7.89 1.60 7.84
CA MET A 667 6.98 0.79 8.66
C MET A 667 7.71 -0.40 9.31
N SER A 668 8.47 -1.17 8.54
CA SER A 668 9.27 -2.29 9.05
C SER A 668 10.30 -1.86 10.11
N LYS A 669 10.94 -0.69 9.92
CA LYS A 669 11.85 -0.10 10.92
C LYS A 669 11.12 0.33 12.18
N SER A 670 9.95 0.94 12.07
CA SER A 670 9.10 1.35 13.19
C SER A 670 8.68 0.14 14.03
N VAL A 671 8.21 -0.93 13.37
CA VAL A 671 7.86 -2.20 14.02
C VAL A 671 9.08 -2.81 14.72
N SER A 672 10.25 -2.82 14.08
CA SER A 672 11.49 -3.34 14.70
C SER A 672 11.89 -2.56 15.95
N LYS A 673 11.79 -1.23 15.94
CA LYS A 673 12.06 -0.38 17.11
C LYS A 673 11.10 -0.67 18.26
N PHE A 674 9.81 -0.79 17.95
CA PHE A 674 8.81 -1.15 18.95
C PHE A 674 9.06 -2.53 19.55
N ILE A 675 9.41 -3.55 18.74
CA ILE A 675 9.75 -4.88 19.22
C ILE A 675 10.94 -4.83 20.20
N ILE A 676 12.00 -4.07 19.89
CA ILE A 676 13.14 -3.91 20.82
C ILE A 676 12.65 -3.30 22.13
N PHE A 677 11.85 -2.26 22.09
CA PHE A 677 11.32 -1.60 23.28
C PHE A 677 10.49 -2.57 24.13
N GLN A 678 9.48 -3.20 23.55
CA GLN A 678 8.57 -4.10 24.26
C GLN A 678 9.27 -5.34 24.81
N LEU A 679 10.12 -6.00 24.00
CA LEU A 679 10.84 -7.17 24.47
C LEU A 679 11.86 -6.84 25.56
N THR A 680 12.43 -5.64 25.57
CA THR A 680 13.29 -5.19 26.68
C THR A 680 12.50 -5.15 27.98
N VAL A 681 11.28 -4.60 27.95
CA VAL A 681 10.38 -4.55 29.09
C VAL A 681 10.03 -5.95 29.58
N ASN A 682 9.55 -6.83 28.69
CA ASN A 682 9.10 -8.18 29.05
C ASN A 682 10.25 -9.05 29.58
N VAL A 683 11.42 -9.02 28.93
CA VAL A 683 12.58 -9.80 29.40
C VAL A 683 13.08 -9.31 30.76
N THR A 684 13.06 -7.98 30.97
CA THR A 684 13.47 -7.40 32.27
C THR A 684 12.51 -7.80 33.38
N THR A 685 11.19 -7.67 33.15
CA THR A 685 10.19 -8.03 34.19
C THR A 685 10.21 -9.50 34.54
N ILE A 686 10.33 -10.38 33.53
CA ILE A 686 10.50 -11.84 33.75
C ILE A 686 11.79 -12.13 34.53
N ALA A 687 12.91 -11.53 34.11
CA ALA A 687 14.20 -11.74 34.79
C ALA A 687 14.16 -11.30 36.27
N MET A 688 13.57 -10.14 36.55
CA MET A 688 13.39 -9.64 37.90
C MET A 688 12.51 -10.57 38.73
N SER A 689 11.39 -11.05 38.18
CA SER A 689 10.48 -11.97 38.88
C SER A 689 11.10 -13.33 39.19
N LEU A 690 11.95 -13.85 38.28
CA LEU A 690 12.65 -15.10 38.51
C LEU A 690 13.82 -14.98 39.50
N LEU A 691 14.57 -13.87 39.45
CA LEU A 691 15.77 -13.68 40.26
C LEU A 691 15.45 -13.20 41.68
N SER A 692 14.35 -12.46 41.91
CA SER A 692 13.98 -11.92 43.22
C SER A 692 13.82 -13.01 44.29
N PRO A 693 13.08 -14.11 44.10
CA PRO A 693 12.98 -15.18 45.09
C PRO A 693 14.32 -15.84 45.38
N LEU A 694 15.16 -16.05 44.35
CA LEU A 694 16.50 -16.63 44.49
C LEU A 694 17.43 -15.78 45.35
N LEU A 695 17.23 -14.46 45.32
CA LEU A 695 17.98 -13.50 46.15
C LEU A 695 17.31 -13.24 47.49
N GLY A 696 16.21 -13.91 47.83
CA GLY A 696 15.46 -13.73 49.08
C GLY A 696 14.73 -12.38 49.14
N LEU A 697 14.38 -11.83 47.96
CA LEU A 697 13.61 -10.61 47.84
C LEU A 697 12.12 -10.94 47.61
N LYS A 698 11.24 -10.03 48.02
CA LYS A 698 9.82 -10.10 47.68
C LYS A 698 9.61 -9.75 46.19
N GLU A 699 8.42 -10.02 45.71
CA GLU A 699 8.03 -9.66 44.31
C GLU A 699 8.29 -8.18 44.02
N PRO A 700 9.01 -7.88 42.93
CA PRO A 700 9.42 -6.53 42.62
C PRO A 700 8.26 -5.65 42.07
N PHE A 701 7.25 -6.26 41.48
CA PHE A 701 6.10 -5.58 40.88
C PHE A 701 4.78 -6.24 41.27
N THR A 702 3.73 -5.43 41.40
CA THR A 702 2.36 -5.90 41.57
C THR A 702 1.69 -6.13 40.23
N ILE A 703 0.62 -6.93 40.17
CA ILE A 703 -0.16 -7.23 38.96
C ILE A 703 -0.60 -5.92 38.28
N ILE A 704 -1.05 -4.94 39.03
CA ILE A 704 -1.50 -3.64 38.50
C ILE A 704 -0.37 -2.83 37.88
N GLN A 705 0.81 -2.82 38.49
CA GLN A 705 1.97 -2.16 37.90
C GLN A 705 2.36 -2.81 36.57
N ILE A 706 2.26 -4.11 36.48
CA ILE A 706 2.54 -4.88 35.26
C ILE A 706 1.50 -4.57 34.16
N LEU A 707 0.24 -4.53 34.53
CA LEU A 707 -0.82 -4.15 33.57
C LEU A 707 -0.69 -2.70 33.10
N TRP A 708 -0.26 -1.78 33.97
CA TRP A 708 0.10 -0.44 33.57
C TRP A 708 1.22 -0.43 32.52
N ILE A 709 2.26 -1.23 32.74
CA ILE A 709 3.40 -1.36 31.84
C ILE A 709 2.96 -1.93 30.49
N ASN A 710 2.42 -3.14 30.48
CA ASN A 710 2.20 -3.91 29.25
C ASN A 710 1.02 -3.38 28.43
N LEU A 711 0.01 -2.84 29.07
CA LEU A 711 -1.20 -2.46 28.37
C LEU A 711 -1.19 -0.99 27.99
N ILE A 712 -1.03 -0.07 28.96
CA ILE A 712 -1.17 1.35 28.68
C ILE A 712 0.12 1.93 28.11
N MET A 713 1.25 1.64 28.74
CA MET A 713 2.53 2.18 28.31
C MET A 713 2.95 1.60 26.93
N ASP A 714 2.80 0.29 26.70
CA ASP A 714 3.15 -0.34 25.42
C ASP A 714 2.27 0.17 24.28
N THR A 715 0.97 0.38 24.53
CA THR A 715 0.07 0.96 23.53
C THR A 715 0.46 2.40 23.17
N LEU A 716 0.77 3.22 24.17
CA LEU A 716 1.24 4.58 23.94
C LEU A 716 2.59 4.58 23.21
N ALA A 717 3.49 3.65 23.56
CA ALA A 717 4.76 3.48 22.86
C ALA A 717 4.56 3.03 21.40
N ALA A 718 3.59 2.16 21.11
CA ALA A 718 3.24 1.78 19.75
C ALA A 718 2.84 3.00 18.91
N LEU A 719 2.03 3.89 19.45
CA LEU A 719 1.66 5.15 18.81
C LEU A 719 2.90 6.05 18.56
N ALA A 720 3.80 6.12 19.53
CA ALA A 720 5.01 6.95 19.44
C ALA A 720 5.97 6.45 18.35
N PHE A 721 6.24 5.15 18.29
CA PHE A 721 7.10 4.55 17.28
C PHE A 721 6.44 4.47 15.89
N GLY A 722 5.11 4.46 15.81
CA GLY A 722 4.36 4.47 14.56
C GLY A 722 4.50 5.76 13.75
N GLU A 723 4.85 6.87 14.40
CA GLU A 723 5.01 8.20 13.77
C GLU A 723 6.46 8.51 13.35
N GLU A 724 7.33 7.50 13.26
CA GLU A 724 8.70 7.72 12.78
C GLU A 724 8.72 8.31 11.38
N PRO A 725 9.63 9.29 11.11
CA PRO A 725 9.74 9.90 9.80
C PRO A 725 10.29 8.95 8.75
N THR A 726 9.88 9.15 7.49
CA THR A 726 10.51 8.50 6.35
C THR A 726 11.90 9.08 6.13
N LEU A 727 12.90 8.23 5.98
CA LEU A 727 14.28 8.65 5.76
C LEU A 727 14.81 8.09 4.45
N ASP A 728 15.29 8.95 3.55
CA ASP A 728 15.80 8.55 2.23
C ASP A 728 16.94 7.53 2.33
N ARG A 729 17.68 7.51 3.44
CA ARG A 729 18.72 6.50 3.69
C ARG A 729 18.20 5.06 3.64
N TYR A 730 16.90 4.84 3.89
CA TYR A 730 16.31 3.49 3.82
C TYR A 730 16.24 2.96 2.38
N MET A 731 16.31 3.85 1.38
CA MET A 731 16.42 3.46 -0.02
C MET A 731 17.86 3.11 -0.44
N ASN A 732 18.82 3.19 0.47
CA ASN A 732 20.20 2.71 0.26
C ASN A 732 20.43 1.31 0.89
N GLU A 733 19.42 0.76 1.56
CA GLU A 733 19.47 -0.58 2.15
C GLU A 733 18.89 -1.61 1.17
N LYS A 734 19.41 -2.82 1.19
CA LYS A 734 18.82 -3.94 0.41
C LYS A 734 17.54 -4.43 1.08
N PRO A 735 16.58 -4.98 0.30
CA PRO A 735 15.38 -5.58 0.86
C PRO A 735 15.71 -6.71 1.85
N VAL A 736 14.92 -6.82 2.88
CA VAL A 736 15.02 -7.94 3.84
C VAL A 736 14.41 -9.18 3.21
N ALA A 737 15.09 -10.33 3.27
CA ALA A 737 14.59 -11.57 2.70
C ALA A 737 13.23 -11.98 3.31
N LYS A 738 12.33 -12.52 2.47
CA LYS A 738 10.98 -12.95 2.87
C LYS A 738 10.98 -13.89 4.08
N LYS A 739 11.94 -14.81 4.15
CA LYS A 739 12.11 -15.79 5.23
C LYS A 739 13.02 -15.33 6.37
N ALA A 740 13.54 -14.11 6.34
CA ALA A 740 14.43 -13.62 7.40
C ALA A 740 13.72 -13.58 8.76
N ASN A 741 14.46 -13.92 9.80
CA ASN A 741 13.96 -13.81 11.18
C ASN A 741 13.69 -12.34 11.52
N ILE A 742 12.56 -12.08 12.19
CA ILE A 742 12.24 -10.73 12.70
C ILE A 742 13.30 -10.24 13.66
N LEU A 743 13.75 -11.08 14.61
CA LEU A 743 14.77 -10.73 15.58
C LEU A 743 16.16 -10.83 14.97
N THR A 744 16.69 -9.70 14.52
CA THR A 744 18.07 -9.59 14.03
C THR A 744 19.10 -9.71 15.15
N GLY A 745 20.37 -9.97 14.80
CA GLY A 745 21.47 -9.96 15.78
C GLY A 745 21.59 -8.63 16.53
N TYR A 746 21.39 -7.52 15.84
CA TYR A 746 21.34 -6.18 16.44
C TYR A 746 20.22 -6.06 17.48
N MET A 747 19.00 -6.48 17.15
CA MET A 747 17.85 -6.42 18.05
C MET A 747 18.10 -7.28 19.30
N LYS A 748 18.58 -8.51 19.13
CA LYS A 748 18.92 -9.39 20.25
C LYS A 748 19.95 -8.78 21.19
N SER A 749 20.99 -8.14 20.64
CA SER A 749 22.02 -7.48 21.46
C SER A 749 21.45 -6.25 22.19
N ALA A 750 20.60 -5.46 21.56
CA ALA A 750 19.96 -4.30 22.16
C ALA A 750 19.05 -4.70 23.33
N ILE A 751 18.15 -5.66 23.08
CA ILE A 751 17.26 -6.22 24.11
C ILE A 751 18.09 -6.79 25.26
N GLY A 752 19.10 -7.61 24.97
CA GLY A 752 19.90 -8.29 25.99
C GLY A 752 20.64 -7.30 26.91
N VAL A 753 21.36 -6.33 26.31
CA VAL A 753 22.14 -5.37 27.13
C VAL A 753 21.21 -4.46 27.94
N ALA A 754 20.13 -3.93 27.34
CA ALA A 754 19.20 -3.09 28.06
C ALA A 754 18.49 -3.86 29.21
N SER A 755 18.00 -5.06 28.93
CA SER A 755 17.33 -5.88 29.96
C SER A 755 18.27 -6.27 31.13
N VAL A 756 19.51 -6.68 30.82
CA VAL A 756 20.50 -7.00 31.87
C VAL A 756 20.82 -5.76 32.69
N PHE A 757 21.05 -4.61 32.04
CA PHE A 757 21.37 -3.37 32.75
C PHE A 757 20.22 -2.97 33.70
N ILE A 758 18.98 -2.90 33.20
CA ILE A 758 17.83 -2.49 34.02
C ILE A 758 17.61 -3.49 35.16
N THR A 759 17.68 -4.81 34.88
CA THR A 759 17.55 -5.86 35.90
C THR A 759 18.58 -5.69 37.00
N LEU A 760 19.87 -5.53 36.67
CA LEU A 760 20.93 -5.39 37.65
C LEU A 760 20.76 -4.12 38.50
N VAL A 761 20.40 -3.00 37.90
CA VAL A 761 20.14 -1.75 38.61
C VAL A 761 18.98 -1.91 39.60
N CYS A 762 17.85 -2.44 39.15
CA CYS A 762 16.68 -2.64 40.02
C CYS A 762 16.96 -3.65 41.16
N LEU A 763 17.63 -4.79 40.88
CA LEU A 763 18.01 -5.74 41.90
C LEU A 763 19.05 -5.16 42.90
N ALA A 764 19.98 -4.33 42.46
CA ALA A 764 20.93 -3.64 43.33
C ALA A 764 20.20 -2.70 44.31
N ILE A 765 19.18 -1.98 43.88
CA ILE A 765 18.34 -1.13 44.72
C ILE A 765 17.60 -2.01 45.77
N LEU A 766 16.94 -3.07 45.31
CA LEU A 766 16.20 -3.99 46.18
C LEU A 766 17.10 -4.73 47.18
N LYS A 767 18.37 -4.97 46.85
CA LYS A 767 19.36 -5.63 47.71
C LYS A 767 20.14 -4.65 48.61
N ASN A 768 19.81 -3.36 48.57
CA ASN A 768 20.51 -2.31 49.30
C ASN A 768 22.03 -2.23 49.00
N VAL A 769 22.40 -2.47 47.76
CA VAL A 769 23.81 -2.34 47.35
C VAL A 769 24.23 -0.87 47.51
N GLY A 770 25.29 -0.62 48.27
CA GLY A 770 25.78 0.74 48.49
C GLY A 770 24.99 1.58 49.51
N GLY A 771 24.06 0.98 50.28
CA GLY A 771 23.29 1.70 51.31
C GLY A 771 22.23 2.65 50.78
N ILE A 772 21.81 2.49 49.50
CA ILE A 772 20.85 3.39 48.81
C ILE A 772 19.45 3.40 49.51
N GLN A 773 19.09 2.29 50.18
CA GLN A 773 17.78 2.21 50.87
C GLN A 773 17.66 3.17 52.03
N ASP A 774 18.77 3.52 52.73
CA ASP A 774 18.73 4.51 53.81
C ASP A 774 18.34 5.89 53.26
N PHE A 775 18.81 6.25 52.07
CA PHE A 775 18.39 7.48 51.38
C PHE A 775 16.92 7.37 50.94
N ILE A 776 16.52 6.27 50.27
CA ILE A 776 15.17 6.06 49.75
C ILE A 776 14.14 6.12 50.87
N THR A 777 14.41 5.50 52.01
CA THR A 777 13.48 5.38 53.15
C THR A 777 13.59 6.51 54.16
N ASN A 778 14.47 7.46 53.97
CA ASN A 778 14.83 8.48 55.00
C ASN A 778 15.17 7.81 56.37
N GLY A 779 15.83 6.66 56.34
CA GLY A 779 16.20 5.89 57.51
C GLY A 779 15.04 5.14 58.19
N THR A 780 13.83 5.13 57.68
CA THR A 780 12.66 4.45 58.26
C THR A 780 12.62 2.97 57.97
N GLY A 781 13.37 2.46 56.97
CA GLY A 781 13.35 1.06 56.55
C GLY A 781 12.05 0.63 55.86
N ASN A 782 11.21 1.58 55.36
CA ASN A 782 9.95 1.26 54.73
C ASN A 782 10.18 0.60 53.35
N PHE A 783 9.94 -0.71 53.27
CA PHE A 783 10.14 -1.50 52.05
C PHE A 783 9.21 -1.09 50.88
N GLU A 784 7.99 -0.63 51.17
CA GLU A 784 7.07 -0.13 50.11
C GLU A 784 7.66 1.10 49.39
N MET A 785 8.43 1.92 50.12
CA MET A 785 9.13 3.05 49.49
C MET A 785 10.26 2.56 48.58
N VAL A 786 10.96 1.50 48.96
CA VAL A 786 12.00 0.93 48.11
C VAL A 786 11.41 0.31 46.82
N THR A 787 10.30 -0.42 46.91
CA THR A 787 9.63 -0.99 45.73
C THR A 787 9.07 0.10 44.84
N THR A 788 8.47 1.16 45.40
CA THR A 788 7.99 2.34 44.69
C THR A 788 9.12 3.04 43.92
N PHE A 789 10.26 3.25 44.60
CA PHE A 789 11.42 3.85 43.96
C PHE A 789 11.98 2.97 42.84
N THR A 790 12.07 1.66 43.07
CA THR A 790 12.51 0.68 42.05
C THR A 790 11.59 0.70 40.82
N PHE A 791 10.27 0.74 41.01
CA PHE A 791 9.32 0.83 39.96
C PHE A 791 9.47 2.15 39.16
N THR A 792 9.75 3.26 39.83
CA THR A 792 10.01 4.55 39.18
C THR A 792 11.27 4.52 38.32
N VAL A 793 12.40 3.98 38.88
CA VAL A 793 13.66 3.79 38.14
C VAL A 793 13.45 2.91 36.90
N PHE A 794 12.72 1.81 37.06
CA PHE A 794 12.40 0.92 35.95
C PHE A 794 11.70 1.65 34.79
N ILE A 795 10.58 2.34 35.07
CA ILE A 795 9.82 3.04 34.03
C ILE A 795 10.66 4.16 33.38
N TYR A 796 11.39 4.95 34.18
CA TYR A 796 12.24 6.00 33.61
C TYR A 796 13.39 5.43 32.77
N ALA A 797 13.99 4.30 33.19
CA ALA A 797 15.00 3.62 32.39
C ALA A 797 14.43 3.10 31.05
N VAL A 798 13.21 2.60 31.06
CA VAL A 798 12.50 2.18 29.84
C VAL A 798 12.22 3.39 28.92
N ILE A 799 11.79 4.54 29.48
CA ILE A 799 11.59 5.78 28.72
C ILE A 799 12.92 6.26 28.10
N PHE A 800 14.01 6.28 28.85
CA PHE A 800 15.32 6.64 28.29
C PHE A 800 15.83 5.62 27.27
N ASN A 801 15.56 4.32 27.46
CA ASN A 801 15.89 3.28 26.49
C ASN A 801 15.11 3.42 25.18
N SER A 802 13.92 4.03 25.19
CA SER A 802 13.18 4.32 23.97
C SER A 802 13.95 5.26 23.02
N LEU A 803 14.74 6.19 23.56
CA LEU A 803 15.66 7.04 22.80
C LEU A 803 16.79 6.24 22.16
N ASN A 804 17.37 5.28 22.89
CA ASN A 804 18.39 4.36 22.37
C ASN A 804 17.84 3.53 21.19
N THR A 805 16.61 3.08 21.31
CA THR A 805 15.92 2.22 20.35
C THR A 805 15.60 2.96 19.04
N ARG A 806 15.32 4.27 19.12
CA ARG A 806 15.01 5.09 17.94
C ARG A 806 16.19 5.26 17.00
N SER A 807 17.40 5.42 17.55
CA SER A 807 18.59 5.71 16.76
C SER A 807 19.50 4.49 16.70
N ASN A 808 19.91 4.09 15.50
CA ASN A 808 20.96 3.09 15.31
C ASN A 808 22.38 3.67 15.47
N GLY A 809 22.49 5.00 15.45
CA GLY A 809 23.74 5.74 15.61
C GLY A 809 24.05 6.12 17.05
N PHE A 810 25.13 6.93 17.25
CA PHE A 810 25.53 7.45 18.55
C PHE A 810 24.69 8.66 19.00
N ASN A 811 24.02 9.35 18.05
CA ASN A 811 23.14 10.46 18.37
C ASN A 811 21.74 9.92 18.73
N VAL A 812 21.43 9.80 20.00
CA VAL A 812 20.14 9.32 20.50
C VAL A 812 18.98 10.28 20.25
N PHE A 813 19.28 11.56 19.95
CA PHE A 813 18.30 12.60 19.62
C PHE A 813 18.12 12.80 18.11
N GLU A 814 18.67 11.91 17.28
CA GLU A 814 18.55 11.97 15.84
C GLU A 814 17.07 12.07 15.41
N HIS A 815 16.72 13.04 14.57
CA HIS A 815 15.35 13.29 14.05
C HIS A 815 14.24 13.41 15.12
N ILE A 816 14.56 13.74 16.39
CA ILE A 816 13.55 13.87 17.45
C ILE A 816 12.58 15.02 17.19
N GLY A 817 13.04 16.08 16.53
CA GLY A 817 12.21 17.23 16.15
C GLY A 817 11.19 16.94 15.06
N GLU A 818 11.44 15.92 14.24
CA GLU A 818 10.52 15.48 13.19
C GLU A 818 9.42 14.56 13.74
N ASN A 819 9.66 13.82 14.82
CA ASN A 819 8.67 13.03 15.53
C ASN A 819 8.24 13.68 16.86
N LYS A 820 7.48 14.76 16.77
CA LYS A 820 6.96 15.46 17.97
C LYS A 820 6.04 14.58 18.80
N LYS A 821 5.28 13.68 18.19
CA LYS A 821 4.36 12.78 18.91
C LYS A 821 5.13 11.81 19.81
N PHE A 822 6.28 11.31 19.37
CA PHE A 822 7.14 10.49 20.21
C PHE A 822 7.50 11.21 21.52
N SER A 823 7.99 12.43 21.42
CA SER A 823 8.38 13.23 22.59
C SER A 823 7.19 13.51 23.51
N ILE A 824 6.02 13.89 22.93
CA ILE A 824 4.79 14.12 23.71
C ILE A 824 4.37 12.86 24.45
N VAL A 825 4.35 11.72 23.78
CA VAL A 825 3.94 10.45 24.38
C VAL A 825 4.89 10.03 25.49
N MET A 826 6.21 10.07 25.28
CA MET A 826 7.19 9.70 26.32
C MET A 826 7.11 10.61 27.52
N ILE A 827 6.93 11.91 27.33
CA ILE A 827 6.70 12.86 28.43
C ILE A 827 5.37 12.56 29.13
N SER A 828 4.31 12.24 28.38
CA SER A 828 3.02 11.88 28.98
C SER A 828 3.10 10.63 29.84
N ILE A 829 3.82 9.60 29.39
CA ILE A 829 4.09 8.38 30.19
C ILE A 829 4.83 8.76 31.50
N ALA A 830 5.86 9.61 31.42
CA ALA A 830 6.59 10.07 32.61
C ALA A 830 5.70 10.85 33.57
N VAL A 831 4.83 11.74 33.07
CA VAL A 831 3.88 12.50 33.89
C VAL A 831 2.86 11.58 34.55
N VAL A 832 2.24 10.67 33.79
CA VAL A 832 1.27 9.71 34.33
C VAL A 832 1.93 8.81 35.36
N GLN A 833 3.15 8.34 35.13
CA GLN A 833 3.92 7.57 36.10
C GLN A 833 4.11 8.35 37.40
N THR A 834 4.48 9.63 37.30
CA THR A 834 4.65 10.48 38.48
C THR A 834 3.33 10.65 39.25
N LEU A 835 2.21 10.80 38.53
CA LEU A 835 0.86 10.88 39.15
C LEU A 835 0.48 9.54 39.83
N ILE A 836 0.78 8.39 39.21
CA ILE A 836 0.56 7.07 39.81
C ILE A 836 1.36 6.93 41.10
N ILE A 837 2.62 7.37 41.14
CA ILE A 837 3.45 7.32 42.36
C ILE A 837 2.88 8.21 43.45
N GLN A 838 2.42 9.43 43.13
CA GLN A 838 1.93 10.37 44.13
C GLN A 838 0.53 10.06 44.65
N PHE A 839 -0.35 9.54 43.79
CA PHE A 839 -1.78 9.42 44.12
C PHE A 839 -2.31 7.98 44.03
N GLY A 840 -1.53 7.02 43.53
CA GLY A 840 -1.94 5.63 43.34
C GLY A 840 -2.17 4.85 44.61
N GLY A 841 -1.42 5.17 45.67
CA GLY A 841 -1.59 4.63 47.03
C GLY A 841 -1.75 3.10 47.03
N LYS A 842 -2.77 2.62 47.74
CA LYS A 842 -3.04 1.15 47.88
C LYS A 842 -3.42 0.47 46.56
N VAL A 843 -3.94 1.20 45.60
CA VAL A 843 -4.34 0.61 44.29
C VAL A 843 -3.11 0.19 43.51
N PHE A 844 -2.10 1.04 43.42
CA PHE A 844 -0.85 0.74 42.72
C PHE A 844 0.26 0.26 43.67
N SER A 845 -0.05 0.08 44.95
CA SER A 845 0.95 -0.26 45.99
C SER A 845 2.15 0.70 45.96
N THR A 846 1.87 2.00 45.93
CA THR A 846 2.87 3.06 45.84
C THR A 846 2.77 4.01 47.01
N VAL A 847 3.94 4.57 47.38
CA VAL A 847 4.09 5.57 48.43
C VAL A 847 4.53 6.89 47.77
N PRO A 848 3.94 8.05 48.14
CA PRO A 848 4.37 9.35 47.62
C PRO A 848 5.87 9.57 47.87
N MET A 849 6.57 10.08 46.84
CA MET A 849 8.00 10.37 46.92
C MET A 849 8.27 11.87 46.87
N ASP A 850 9.36 12.30 47.54
CA ASP A 850 9.86 13.66 47.49
C ASP A 850 10.62 13.94 46.17
N VAL A 851 10.75 15.22 45.80
CA VAL A 851 11.44 15.65 44.58
C VAL A 851 12.87 15.10 44.48
N GLN A 852 13.57 14.99 45.61
CA GLN A 852 14.93 14.43 45.63
C GLN A 852 14.98 12.97 45.18
N HIS A 853 13.99 12.14 45.54
CA HIS A 853 13.87 10.78 45.08
C HIS A 853 13.66 10.69 43.57
N TYR A 854 12.84 11.57 43.00
CA TYR A 854 12.65 11.62 41.54
C TYR A 854 13.94 12.03 40.82
N ILE A 855 14.70 13.01 41.33
CA ILE A 855 15.97 13.43 40.74
C ILE A 855 16.96 12.26 40.72
N VAL A 856 17.11 11.56 41.84
CA VAL A 856 18.03 10.42 41.95
C VAL A 856 17.56 9.26 41.05
N ALA A 857 16.25 8.99 40.99
CA ALA A 857 15.69 7.98 40.09
C ALA A 857 15.98 8.31 38.62
N LEU A 858 15.84 9.56 38.19
CA LEU A 858 16.19 10.02 36.86
C LEU A 858 17.68 9.90 36.55
N LEU A 859 18.55 10.27 37.48
CA LEU A 859 20.00 10.14 37.33
C LEU A 859 20.44 8.67 37.19
N ILE A 860 19.82 7.76 37.90
CA ILE A 860 20.08 6.33 37.77
C ILE A 860 19.54 5.81 36.42
N ALA A 861 18.33 6.16 36.07
CA ALA A 861 17.67 5.68 34.89
C ALA A 861 18.34 6.13 33.58
N VAL A 862 18.90 7.37 33.56
CA VAL A 862 19.56 7.90 32.33
C VAL A 862 20.87 7.13 32.01
N LEU A 863 21.44 6.40 32.94
CA LEU A 863 22.65 5.59 32.71
C LEU A 863 22.45 4.46 31.70
N ILE A 864 21.21 4.13 31.33
CA ILE A 864 20.92 3.20 30.23
C ILE A 864 21.42 3.74 28.88
N ILE A 865 21.47 5.06 28.71
CA ILE A 865 21.95 5.70 27.46
C ILE A 865 23.43 5.37 27.23
N PRO A 866 24.37 5.71 28.13
CA PRO A 866 25.77 5.33 27.94
C PRO A 866 26.00 3.81 27.87
N ALA A 867 25.21 3.00 28.57
CA ALA A 867 25.31 1.54 28.49
C ALA A 867 25.02 1.02 27.07
N ASP A 868 23.99 1.55 26.40
CA ASP A 868 23.69 1.19 25.00
C ASP A 868 24.70 1.80 24.01
N LEU A 869 25.20 2.99 24.27
CA LEU A 869 26.25 3.60 23.43
C LEU A 869 27.53 2.76 23.42
N ILE A 870 27.91 2.19 24.57
CA ILE A 870 29.03 1.23 24.67
C ILE A 870 28.72 -0.02 23.83
N ARG A 871 27.51 -0.58 23.93
CA ARG A 871 27.08 -1.69 23.08
C ARG A 871 27.22 -1.36 21.60
N LYS A 872 26.71 -0.19 21.17
CA LYS A 872 26.79 0.28 19.78
C LYS A 872 28.25 0.41 19.32
N ALA A 873 29.14 0.90 20.18
CA ALA A 873 30.57 1.00 19.87
C ALA A 873 31.22 -0.38 19.66
N LEU A 874 30.87 -1.37 20.51
CA LEU A 874 31.40 -2.71 20.41
C LEU A 874 30.83 -3.53 19.24
N THR A 875 29.61 -3.22 18.79
CA THR A 875 28.93 -3.95 17.69
C THR A 875 29.16 -3.32 16.31
N LYS A 876 29.63 -2.07 16.22
CA LYS A 876 29.87 -1.36 14.96
C LYS A 876 31.02 -1.96 14.13
N ASN A 877 31.89 -2.75 14.75
CA ASN A 877 33.05 -3.40 14.09
C ASN A 877 32.74 -4.86 13.66
N LYS A 878 31.52 -5.29 13.73
CA LYS A 878 31.03 -6.58 13.22
C LYS A 878 29.92 -6.36 12.19
#